data_c684a1b9c6398cf736b1481e7f89a068
#
_entry.id   c684a1b9c6398cf736b1481e7f89a068
#
_cell.length_a   1.000
_cell.length_b   1.000
_cell.length_c   1.000
_cell.angle_alpha   90.00
_cell.angle_beta   90.00
_cell.angle_gamma   90.00
#
_symmetry.space_group_name_H-M   'P 1'
#
loop_
_entity.id
_entity.type
_entity.pdbx_description
1 polymer ?
#
loop_
_entity_poly.entity_id
_entity_poly.type
_entity_poly.pdbx_seq_one_letter_code
_entity_poly.pdbx_strand_id
1 'polypeptide(L)'
;MHRLGSLLSHKPLLNPRAPLYSLISSSTFSYSPNSIEIFYEHLLKSCNGSSSLKQIHSALTTTGLITTSPHLGGQIIIKYAKFDDLNRARLLFDNINVCYDKPTSFLCNTMIRAYANVGQCFETLKLYSFMRKTGTFVNNYTYPFVFKACALNLLVREGKVVHGDALKKGFGSDLYVEAGLVDVYAKCGLFVDCRKIFDEMSTKDLVCWTAMITAYEQAEKPEEALVLFKKMQQEEGLLADSIAVVSVASAVGQLGDVRNAHTVHGYAFRKSLIEELCVGNSILAMHTKCGNTEKARLVFDMMMERDVISWNSMLSGYTQNGQATEALLLFDEMRDSDCQPTPVTALIMVSACAYLGFRHLGRKFHDFIVDSRMEIDTNLSNALMDMYAKCGDLEKAVNWFNGIPPTERNAGSWNVLISGYGMHGHGKEALELFSRMQEEGVEPNHFTFTSILSACSHAGLIDEGRKCFAEMKRLSVTLEDKHHACVVDMLGRAGLLQEAFDLIKEMPSPPSDGVWGALLLACKIHGNMELGKTAASNLLQLEPNHTGYYVLMSNIYAASNKWKEVWKLRQDMKNKGLKKPAAFSMIEYGEHILGFHTADQENPYRHEVYKKMESLAIEMKMAGYVPDLSCALHDVEEEDKERMLNYHSEKLAVAFGVLKIDPGIVIRVTKNLRVCNDCHSAFKYISHIYQRKIIVRDANRFHHFQGGTCSCKDYW
;
A
#
# COMPACT_ATOMS: atom_id res chain seq x y z
N MET A 1 -16.57 -52.96 31.08
CA MET A 1 -15.70 -51.76 31.00
C MET A 1 -14.21 -52.08 30.86
N HIS A 2 -13.64 -53.06 31.54
CA HIS A 2 -12.20 -53.36 31.45
C HIS A 2 -11.67 -53.96 30.12
N ARG A 3 -12.51 -54.44 29.22
CA ARG A 3 -12.08 -54.95 27.89
C ARG A 3 -12.18 -53.92 26.75
N LEU A 4 -12.85 -52.80 26.94
CA LEU A 4 -12.87 -51.67 25.99
C LEU A 4 -11.60 -50.80 26.09
N GLY A 5 -11.00 -50.71 27.29
CA GLY A 5 -9.77 -49.96 27.50
C GLY A 5 -8.53 -50.59 26.86
N SER A 6 -8.50 -51.92 26.69
CA SER A 6 -7.36 -52.62 26.08
C SER A 6 -7.33 -52.56 24.54
N LEU A 7 -8.46 -52.30 23.91
CA LEU A 7 -8.57 -52.10 22.45
C LEU A 7 -8.18 -50.67 22.02
N LEU A 8 -8.15 -49.71 22.96
CA LEU A 8 -7.80 -48.33 22.70
C LEU A 8 -6.33 -48.03 22.94
N SER A 9 -5.56 -48.93 23.57
CA SER A 9 -4.13 -48.74 23.87
C SER A 9 -3.17 -49.22 22.78
N HIS A 10 -3.61 -49.97 21.79
CA HIS A 10 -2.87 -50.29 20.59
C HIS A 10 -3.29 -49.37 19.48
N LYS A 11 -2.40 -48.42 19.05
CA LYS A 11 -2.54 -47.72 17.78
C LYS A 11 -2.70 -48.78 16.66
N PRO A 12 -3.89 -48.98 16.08
CA PRO A 12 -3.97 -49.75 14.85
C PRO A 12 -3.45 -48.80 13.77
N LEU A 13 -2.36 -49.18 13.14
CA LEU A 13 -2.02 -48.72 11.79
C LEU A 13 -3.24 -49.14 10.91
N LEU A 14 -4.22 -48.27 10.79
CA LEU A 14 -5.33 -48.41 9.86
C LEU A 14 -4.75 -48.53 8.46
N ASN A 15 -4.70 -49.75 7.94
CA ASN A 15 -4.40 -50.00 6.56
C ASN A 15 -5.45 -49.24 5.70
N PRO A 16 -5.08 -48.24 4.91
CA PRO A 16 -6.04 -47.39 4.20
C PRO A 16 -6.86 -48.12 3.13
N ARG A 17 -6.69 -49.44 2.99
CA ARG A 17 -7.36 -50.26 1.99
C ARG A 17 -8.30 -51.34 2.56
N ALA A 18 -8.47 -51.48 3.90
CA ALA A 18 -9.42 -52.39 4.47
C ALA A 18 -10.82 -51.75 4.52
N PRO A 19 -11.88 -52.35 3.94
CA PRO A 19 -13.24 -51.82 4.06
C PRO A 19 -13.71 -51.91 5.51
N LEU A 20 -14.23 -50.83 6.06
CA LEU A 20 -14.81 -50.69 7.40
C LEU A 20 -15.85 -51.81 7.73
N TYR A 21 -16.42 -52.42 6.73
CA TYR A 21 -17.37 -53.55 6.83
C TYR A 21 -16.78 -54.77 7.51
N SER A 22 -15.48 -55.05 7.42
CA SER A 22 -14.87 -56.24 8.02
C SER A 22 -14.71 -56.14 9.55
N LEU A 23 -14.73 -54.95 10.10
CA LEU A 23 -14.65 -54.71 11.54
C LEU A 23 -15.98 -54.77 12.26
N ILE A 24 -17.08 -54.54 11.54
CA ILE A 24 -18.44 -54.53 12.10
C ILE A 24 -19.09 -55.91 12.03
N SER A 25 -18.72 -56.75 11.05
CA SER A 25 -19.31 -58.10 10.87
C SER A 25 -18.75 -59.20 11.74
N SER A 26 -17.68 -58.93 12.51
CA SER A 26 -17.02 -59.97 13.32
C SER A 26 -17.36 -59.97 14.82
N SER A 27 -18.24 -59.07 15.28
CA SER A 27 -18.64 -59.06 16.70
C SER A 27 -20.14 -59.17 16.88
N THR A 28 -20.60 -60.36 17.21
CA THR A 28 -21.92 -60.64 17.79
C THR A 28 -22.01 -60.09 19.22
N PHE A 29 -22.07 -58.79 19.38
CA PHE A 29 -22.36 -58.11 20.65
C PHE A 29 -23.60 -57.25 20.51
N SER A 30 -24.61 -57.46 21.34
CA SER A 30 -25.73 -56.54 21.51
C SER A 30 -25.27 -55.26 22.22
N TYR A 31 -24.90 -54.25 21.46
CA TYR A 31 -24.63 -52.92 22.00
C TYR A 31 -25.94 -52.19 22.28
N SER A 32 -25.98 -51.48 23.40
CA SER A 32 -27.06 -50.50 23.61
C SER A 32 -26.93 -49.38 22.56
N PRO A 33 -28.01 -48.77 22.08
CA PRO A 33 -27.97 -47.69 21.09
C PRO A 33 -26.96 -46.60 21.43
N ASN A 34 -26.81 -46.21 22.69
CA ASN A 34 -25.87 -45.20 23.17
C ASN A 34 -24.41 -45.60 22.96
N SER A 35 -24.04 -46.88 23.01
CA SER A 35 -22.64 -47.28 22.82
C SER A 35 -22.19 -47.23 21.34
N ILE A 36 -23.15 -47.41 20.42
CA ILE A 36 -22.89 -47.31 18.97
C ILE A 36 -22.74 -45.85 18.55
N GLU A 37 -23.58 -44.97 19.09
CA GLU A 37 -23.43 -43.50 18.81
C GLU A 37 -22.06 -42.97 19.28
N ILE A 38 -21.62 -43.29 20.48
CA ILE A 38 -20.32 -42.93 21.02
C ILE A 38 -19.16 -43.42 20.13
N PHE A 39 -19.30 -44.65 19.58
CA PHE A 39 -18.28 -45.19 18.67
C PHE A 39 -18.19 -44.39 17.38
N TYR A 40 -19.31 -44.01 16.75
CA TYR A 40 -19.31 -43.21 15.53
C TYR A 40 -18.89 -41.78 15.79
N GLU A 41 -19.19 -41.20 16.95
CA GLU A 41 -18.67 -39.90 17.35
C GLU A 41 -17.12 -39.89 17.41
N HIS A 42 -16.53 -40.95 17.97
CA HIS A 42 -15.09 -41.10 18.05
C HIS A 42 -14.45 -41.26 16.67
N LEU A 43 -15.08 -42.01 15.76
CA LEU A 43 -14.66 -42.15 14.36
C LEU A 43 -14.75 -40.81 13.61
N LEU A 44 -15.81 -40.05 13.83
CA LEU A 44 -15.98 -38.73 13.22
C LEU A 44 -14.92 -37.73 13.74
N LYS A 45 -14.58 -37.77 15.03
CA LYS A 45 -13.50 -36.93 15.61
C LYS A 45 -12.15 -37.24 14.98
N SER A 46 -11.82 -38.50 14.78
CA SER A 46 -10.54 -38.94 14.20
C SER A 46 -10.50 -38.89 12.67
N CYS A 47 -11.61 -38.56 12.00
CA CYS A 47 -11.68 -38.48 10.54
C CYS A 47 -10.93 -37.25 10.00
N ASN A 48 -9.89 -37.50 9.20
CA ASN A 48 -9.02 -36.45 8.64
C ASN A 48 -9.08 -36.31 7.10
N GLY A 49 -10.07 -36.95 6.44
CA GLY A 49 -10.18 -36.88 4.99
C GLY A 49 -11.58 -37.20 4.45
N SER A 50 -11.91 -36.64 3.27
CA SER A 50 -13.21 -36.78 2.61
C SER A 50 -13.55 -38.25 2.28
N SER A 51 -12.54 -39.07 1.92
CA SER A 51 -12.78 -40.50 1.63
C SER A 51 -13.24 -41.30 2.86
N SER A 52 -12.58 -41.10 3.99
CA SER A 52 -12.96 -41.75 5.28
C SER A 52 -14.33 -41.26 5.74
N LEU A 53 -14.65 -39.98 5.55
CA LEU A 53 -15.97 -39.43 5.88
C LEU A 53 -17.07 -40.05 5.06
N LYS A 54 -16.85 -40.30 3.76
CA LYS A 54 -17.83 -40.99 2.88
C LYS A 54 -18.12 -42.43 3.35
N GLN A 55 -17.09 -43.13 3.81
CA GLN A 55 -17.24 -44.48 4.36
C GLN A 55 -18.07 -44.47 5.67
N ILE A 56 -17.77 -43.54 6.58
CA ILE A 56 -18.53 -43.38 7.83
C ILE A 56 -19.99 -42.99 7.53
N HIS A 57 -20.21 -42.07 6.59
CA HIS A 57 -21.55 -41.67 6.16
C HIS A 57 -22.33 -42.82 5.59
N SER A 58 -21.73 -43.63 4.70
CA SER A 58 -22.35 -44.83 4.15
C SER A 58 -22.73 -45.85 5.25
N ALA A 59 -21.84 -46.09 6.22
CA ALA A 59 -22.09 -47.00 7.33
C ALA A 59 -23.25 -46.51 8.23
N LEU A 60 -23.31 -45.21 8.52
CA LEU A 60 -24.40 -44.60 9.31
C LEU A 60 -25.74 -44.60 8.56
N THR A 61 -25.70 -44.49 7.24
CA THR A 61 -26.92 -44.61 6.41
C THR A 61 -27.48 -46.04 6.40
N THR A 62 -26.60 -47.05 6.25
CA THR A 62 -26.99 -48.45 6.23
C THR A 62 -27.50 -48.97 7.59
N THR A 63 -26.98 -48.38 8.69
CA THR A 63 -27.47 -48.71 10.06
C THR A 63 -28.72 -47.94 10.46
N GLY A 64 -29.18 -46.98 9.65
CA GLY A 64 -30.32 -46.11 9.96
C GLY A 64 -30.05 -45.07 11.05
N LEU A 65 -28.83 -45.02 11.61
CA LEU A 65 -28.49 -44.12 12.71
C LEU A 65 -28.45 -42.64 12.26
N ILE A 66 -28.26 -42.38 10.98
CA ILE A 66 -28.25 -41.02 10.44
C ILE A 66 -29.58 -40.31 10.54
N THR A 67 -30.69 -41.10 10.49
CA THR A 67 -32.06 -40.57 10.56
C THR A 67 -32.62 -40.59 11.98
N THR A 68 -32.05 -41.40 12.89
CA THR A 68 -32.51 -41.50 14.28
C THR A 68 -31.72 -40.60 15.23
N SER A 69 -30.48 -40.17 14.86
CA SER A 69 -29.65 -39.30 15.65
C SER A 69 -29.31 -37.98 14.90
N PRO A 70 -30.07 -36.88 15.12
CA PRO A 70 -29.77 -35.57 14.53
C PRO A 70 -28.39 -35.08 14.91
N HIS A 71 -27.84 -35.50 16.03
CA HIS A 71 -26.50 -35.11 16.49
C HIS A 71 -25.40 -35.67 15.59
N LEU A 72 -25.45 -36.98 15.26
CA LEU A 72 -24.50 -37.59 14.31
C LEU A 72 -24.64 -37.00 12.92
N GLY A 73 -25.87 -36.78 12.44
CA GLY A 73 -26.13 -36.08 11.18
C GLY A 73 -25.49 -34.71 11.13
N GLY A 74 -25.63 -33.90 12.19
CA GLY A 74 -25.01 -32.59 12.32
C GLY A 74 -23.47 -32.63 12.30
N GLN A 75 -22.89 -33.62 12.99
CA GLN A 75 -21.41 -33.78 12.97
C GLN A 75 -20.87 -34.13 11.57
N ILE A 76 -21.58 -34.95 10.79
CA ILE A 76 -21.19 -35.24 9.41
C ILE A 76 -21.32 -34.01 8.53
N ILE A 77 -22.39 -33.22 8.71
CA ILE A 77 -22.57 -31.95 7.99
C ILE A 77 -21.40 -31.00 8.28
N ILE A 78 -20.99 -30.87 9.54
CA ILE A 78 -19.81 -30.06 9.94
C ILE A 78 -18.53 -30.53 9.24
N LYS A 79 -18.32 -31.87 9.20
CA LYS A 79 -17.13 -32.45 8.57
C LYS A 79 -17.13 -32.27 7.04
N TYR A 80 -18.30 -32.45 6.37
CA TYR A 80 -18.39 -32.14 4.94
C TYR A 80 -18.10 -30.67 4.65
N ALA A 81 -18.64 -29.78 5.46
CA ALA A 81 -18.32 -28.33 5.34
C ALA A 81 -16.83 -28.04 5.55
N LYS A 82 -16.16 -28.72 6.51
CA LYS A 82 -14.73 -28.58 6.74
C LYS A 82 -13.87 -29.10 5.58
N PHE A 83 -14.38 -30.10 4.83
CA PHE A 83 -13.70 -30.62 3.63
C PHE A 83 -14.20 -29.99 2.32
N ASP A 84 -14.84 -28.82 2.41
CA ASP A 84 -15.35 -28.03 1.26
C ASP A 84 -16.38 -28.77 0.37
N ASP A 85 -17.12 -29.73 0.93
CA ASP A 85 -18.16 -30.49 0.22
C ASP A 85 -19.57 -30.09 0.70
N LEU A 86 -19.90 -28.79 0.53
CA LEU A 86 -21.19 -28.25 0.95
C LEU A 86 -22.39 -28.86 0.22
N ASN A 87 -22.20 -29.32 -1.01
CA ASN A 87 -23.28 -29.97 -1.75
C ASN A 87 -23.73 -31.27 -1.08
N ARG A 88 -22.80 -32.09 -0.58
CA ARG A 88 -23.14 -33.29 0.19
C ARG A 88 -23.68 -32.97 1.57
N ALA A 89 -23.16 -31.95 2.22
CA ALA A 89 -23.69 -31.45 3.48
C ALA A 89 -25.19 -31.07 3.31
N ARG A 90 -25.51 -30.38 2.21
CA ARG A 90 -26.89 -29.97 1.90
C ARG A 90 -27.79 -31.14 1.58
N LEU A 91 -27.37 -32.08 0.72
CA LEU A 91 -28.12 -33.28 0.43
C LEU A 91 -28.43 -34.11 1.69
N LEU A 92 -27.45 -34.24 2.58
CA LEU A 92 -27.64 -34.92 3.85
C LEU A 92 -28.65 -34.19 4.74
N PHE A 93 -28.55 -32.86 4.84
CA PHE A 93 -29.48 -32.02 5.58
C PHE A 93 -30.92 -32.21 5.07
N ASP A 94 -31.11 -32.16 3.75
CA ASP A 94 -32.41 -32.29 3.13
C ASP A 94 -32.99 -33.69 3.36
N ASN A 95 -32.17 -34.75 3.26
CA ASN A 95 -32.60 -36.16 3.53
C ASN A 95 -33.01 -36.37 4.99
N ILE A 96 -32.25 -35.80 5.94
CA ILE A 96 -32.58 -35.88 7.35
C ILE A 96 -33.91 -35.15 7.64
N ASN A 97 -34.10 -33.96 7.07
CA ASN A 97 -35.31 -33.17 7.29
C ASN A 97 -36.59 -33.83 6.76
N VAL A 98 -36.51 -34.66 5.71
CA VAL A 98 -37.66 -35.41 5.19
C VAL A 98 -38.14 -36.43 6.22
N CYS A 99 -37.28 -36.91 7.11
CA CYS A 99 -37.61 -37.91 8.12
C CYS A 99 -38.27 -37.30 9.38
N TYR A 100 -38.32 -36.00 9.52
CA TYR A 100 -38.91 -35.31 10.67
C TYR A 100 -40.02 -34.37 10.21
N ASP A 101 -41.11 -34.29 10.95
CA ASP A 101 -42.25 -33.37 10.69
C ASP A 101 -41.80 -31.91 10.69
N LYS A 102 -40.78 -31.60 11.47
CA LYS A 102 -40.14 -30.27 11.49
C LYS A 102 -38.63 -30.42 11.62
N PRO A 103 -37.83 -29.59 10.88
CA PRO A 103 -36.39 -29.60 11.02
C PRO A 103 -36.00 -29.17 12.44
N THR A 104 -34.98 -29.82 12.99
CA THR A 104 -34.46 -29.43 14.31
C THR A 104 -33.63 -28.12 14.21
N SER A 105 -33.76 -27.23 15.19
CA SER A 105 -32.98 -26.01 15.27
C SER A 105 -31.47 -26.29 15.21
N PHE A 106 -31.01 -27.40 15.78
CA PHE A 106 -29.62 -27.82 15.76
C PHE A 106 -29.08 -28.07 14.33
N LEU A 107 -29.81 -28.83 13.51
CA LEU A 107 -29.42 -29.11 12.13
C LEU A 107 -29.44 -27.85 11.26
N CYS A 108 -30.47 -27.01 11.41
CA CYS A 108 -30.58 -25.76 10.71
C CYS A 108 -29.42 -24.83 11.07
N ASN A 109 -29.10 -24.66 12.36
CA ASN A 109 -28.00 -23.87 12.82
C ASN A 109 -26.64 -24.39 12.33
N THR A 110 -26.49 -25.71 12.25
CA THR A 110 -25.28 -26.34 11.71
C THR A 110 -25.06 -25.97 10.22
N MET A 111 -26.13 -26.05 9.41
CA MET A 111 -26.06 -25.66 8.00
C MET A 111 -25.87 -24.13 7.81
N ILE A 112 -26.60 -23.33 8.60
CA ILE A 112 -26.44 -21.86 8.62
C ILE A 112 -24.99 -21.51 8.92
N ARG A 113 -24.39 -22.12 9.94
CA ARG A 113 -22.98 -21.93 10.29
C ARG A 113 -22.05 -22.33 9.15
N ALA A 114 -22.31 -23.48 8.51
CA ALA A 114 -21.51 -23.96 7.39
C ALA A 114 -21.52 -22.97 6.21
N TYR A 115 -22.71 -22.53 5.80
CA TYR A 115 -22.88 -21.55 4.71
C TYR A 115 -22.28 -20.19 5.06
N ALA A 116 -22.50 -19.69 6.27
CA ALA A 116 -21.96 -18.39 6.72
C ALA A 116 -20.42 -18.39 6.74
N ASN A 117 -19.79 -19.51 7.11
CA ASN A 117 -18.33 -19.61 7.16
C ASN A 117 -17.67 -19.62 5.76
N VAL A 118 -18.39 -20.08 4.74
CA VAL A 118 -17.90 -20.10 3.33
C VAL A 118 -18.40 -18.87 2.55
N GLY A 119 -19.12 -17.95 3.21
CA GLY A 119 -19.61 -16.73 2.58
C GLY A 119 -20.85 -16.90 1.69
N GLN A 120 -21.53 -18.05 1.73
CA GLN A 120 -22.77 -18.29 0.98
C GLN A 120 -23.97 -17.63 1.65
N CYS A 121 -24.05 -16.31 1.55
CA CYS A 121 -25.06 -15.51 2.23
C CYS A 121 -26.49 -15.85 1.81
N PHE A 122 -26.75 -15.99 0.51
CA PHE A 122 -28.11 -16.28 0.03
C PHE A 122 -28.65 -17.58 0.59
N GLU A 123 -27.85 -18.65 0.66
CA GLU A 123 -28.26 -19.91 1.23
C GLU A 123 -28.47 -19.82 2.75
N THR A 124 -27.65 -19.04 3.43
CA THR A 124 -27.85 -18.74 4.87
C THR A 124 -29.20 -18.06 5.12
N LEU A 125 -29.50 -16.99 4.35
CA LEU A 125 -30.76 -16.25 4.48
C LEU A 125 -31.99 -17.07 4.05
N LYS A 126 -31.87 -17.91 3.01
CA LYS A 126 -32.92 -18.85 2.60
C LYS A 126 -33.24 -19.83 3.74
N LEU A 127 -32.21 -20.38 4.36
CA LEU A 127 -32.40 -21.34 5.45
C LEU A 127 -32.99 -20.68 6.72
N TYR A 128 -32.54 -19.46 7.02
CA TYR A 128 -33.15 -18.66 8.08
C TYR A 128 -34.64 -18.35 7.79
N SER A 129 -34.96 -17.94 6.55
CA SER A 129 -36.36 -17.74 6.13
C SER A 129 -37.18 -19.02 6.20
N PHE A 130 -36.60 -20.19 5.84
CA PHE A 130 -37.22 -21.49 5.97
C PHE A 130 -37.54 -21.82 7.43
N MET A 131 -36.60 -21.62 8.37
CA MET A 131 -36.86 -21.80 9.80
C MET A 131 -38.04 -20.98 10.29
N ARG A 132 -38.13 -19.72 9.86
CA ARG A 132 -39.24 -18.84 10.22
C ARG A 132 -40.59 -19.30 9.65
N LYS A 133 -40.60 -19.79 8.40
CA LYS A 133 -41.82 -20.28 7.73
C LYS A 133 -42.33 -21.59 8.31
N THR A 134 -41.43 -22.50 8.69
CA THR A 134 -41.78 -23.81 9.27
C THR A 134 -42.10 -23.76 10.78
N GLY A 135 -41.87 -22.58 11.40
CA GLY A 135 -42.03 -22.44 12.83
C GLY A 135 -40.89 -23.12 13.63
N THR A 136 -39.77 -23.44 13.00
CA THR A 136 -38.59 -23.94 13.69
C THR A 136 -38.03 -22.85 14.60
N PHE A 137 -37.68 -23.21 15.84
CA PHE A 137 -37.22 -22.24 16.83
C PHE A 137 -35.88 -21.61 16.42
N VAL A 138 -35.89 -20.30 16.21
CA VAL A 138 -34.69 -19.48 15.98
C VAL A 138 -34.19 -19.01 17.32
N ASN A 139 -32.93 -19.23 17.63
CA ASN A 139 -32.32 -18.97 18.94
C ASN A 139 -31.01 -18.15 18.82
N ASN A 140 -30.37 -17.90 19.95
CA ASN A 140 -29.12 -17.18 20.05
C ASN A 140 -27.93 -17.84 19.31
N TYR A 141 -28.01 -19.11 18.92
CA TYR A 141 -27.03 -19.78 18.04
C TYR A 141 -27.32 -19.58 16.55
N THR A 142 -28.51 -19.08 16.19
CA THR A 142 -28.87 -18.79 14.79
C THR A 142 -28.39 -17.38 14.38
N TYR A 143 -28.72 -16.36 15.17
CA TYR A 143 -28.55 -14.96 14.84
C TYR A 143 -27.09 -14.59 14.52
N PRO A 144 -26.06 -14.99 15.30
CA PRO A 144 -24.68 -14.58 15.04
C PRO A 144 -24.18 -14.99 13.67
N PHE A 145 -24.55 -16.19 13.19
CA PHE A 145 -24.14 -16.67 11.86
C PHE A 145 -24.92 -16.02 10.72
N VAL A 146 -26.20 -15.67 10.96
CA VAL A 146 -26.99 -14.90 9.99
C VAL A 146 -26.42 -13.47 9.89
N PHE A 147 -26.07 -12.83 11.00
CA PHE A 147 -25.39 -11.55 11.04
C PHE A 147 -24.04 -11.61 10.34
N LYS A 148 -23.22 -12.64 10.62
CA LYS A 148 -21.94 -12.85 9.94
C LYS A 148 -22.11 -12.91 8.42
N ALA A 149 -23.12 -13.61 7.93
CA ALA A 149 -23.41 -13.68 6.49
C ALA A 149 -23.83 -12.31 5.92
N CYS A 150 -24.65 -11.54 6.65
CA CYS A 150 -25.02 -10.19 6.26
C CYS A 150 -23.81 -9.24 6.25
N ALA A 151 -22.93 -9.36 7.24
CA ALA A 151 -21.72 -8.55 7.38
C ALA A 151 -20.74 -8.79 6.22
N LEU A 152 -20.49 -10.05 5.85
CA LEU A 152 -19.59 -10.41 4.76
C LEU A 152 -20.05 -9.91 3.38
N ASN A 153 -21.36 -9.72 3.19
CA ASN A 153 -21.94 -9.29 1.92
C ASN A 153 -22.54 -7.87 1.97
N LEU A 154 -22.26 -7.11 3.03
CA LEU A 154 -22.69 -5.73 3.23
C LEU A 154 -24.23 -5.54 3.12
N LEU A 155 -25.01 -6.52 3.58
CA LEU A 155 -26.47 -6.54 3.45
C LEU A 155 -27.15 -5.79 4.60
N VAL A 156 -27.14 -4.48 4.53
CA VAL A 156 -27.70 -3.58 5.56
C VAL A 156 -29.19 -3.83 5.83
N ARG A 157 -29.98 -4.00 4.77
CA ARG A 157 -31.45 -4.16 4.87
C ARG A 157 -31.81 -5.46 5.58
N GLU A 158 -31.21 -6.55 5.16
CA GLU A 158 -31.40 -7.88 5.71
C GLU A 158 -30.92 -7.93 7.17
N GLY A 159 -29.76 -7.34 7.46
CA GLY A 159 -29.24 -7.21 8.82
C GLY A 159 -30.20 -6.47 9.75
N LYS A 160 -30.80 -5.36 9.31
CA LYS A 160 -31.82 -4.63 10.09
C LYS A 160 -33.10 -5.44 10.31
N VAL A 161 -33.53 -6.23 9.32
CA VAL A 161 -34.70 -7.12 9.47
C VAL A 161 -34.42 -8.21 10.49
N VAL A 162 -33.26 -8.85 10.43
CA VAL A 162 -32.84 -9.88 11.38
C VAL A 162 -32.67 -9.30 12.78
N HIS A 163 -32.12 -8.09 12.91
CA HIS A 163 -32.05 -7.36 14.19
C HIS A 163 -33.42 -7.16 14.79
N GLY A 164 -34.39 -6.65 14.02
CA GLY A 164 -35.77 -6.49 14.49
C GLY A 164 -36.46 -7.80 14.90
N ASP A 165 -36.12 -8.93 14.25
CA ASP A 165 -36.62 -10.26 14.65
C ASP A 165 -35.97 -10.73 15.96
N ALA A 166 -34.68 -10.52 16.13
CA ALA A 166 -33.95 -10.86 17.37
C ALA A 166 -34.51 -10.10 18.57
N LEU A 167 -34.76 -8.78 18.42
CA LEU A 167 -35.39 -7.95 19.46
C LEU A 167 -36.79 -8.46 19.83
N LYS A 168 -37.65 -8.74 18.83
CA LYS A 168 -39.00 -9.22 19.06
C LYS A 168 -39.06 -10.58 19.78
N LYS A 169 -38.04 -11.42 19.61
CA LYS A 169 -37.93 -12.72 20.24
C LYS A 169 -37.19 -12.73 21.57
N GLY A 170 -36.76 -11.53 22.05
CA GLY A 170 -36.12 -11.37 23.35
C GLY A 170 -34.62 -11.70 23.38
N PHE A 171 -33.98 -11.78 22.21
CA PHE A 171 -32.52 -12.02 22.11
C PHE A 171 -31.70 -10.74 21.97
N GLY A 172 -32.30 -9.57 22.14
CA GLY A 172 -31.63 -8.27 21.96
C GLY A 172 -30.49 -8.01 22.91
N SER A 173 -30.48 -8.62 24.10
CA SER A 173 -29.44 -8.48 25.14
C SER A 173 -28.60 -9.75 25.29
N ASP A 174 -28.59 -10.64 24.28
CA ASP A 174 -27.71 -11.79 24.28
C ASP A 174 -26.34 -11.39 23.74
N LEU A 175 -25.27 -11.65 24.50
CA LEU A 175 -23.90 -11.23 24.20
C LEU A 175 -23.43 -11.62 22.78
N TYR A 176 -23.74 -12.83 22.32
CA TYR A 176 -23.33 -13.30 20.98
C TYR A 176 -24.15 -12.66 19.86
N VAL A 177 -25.41 -12.32 20.15
CA VAL A 177 -26.29 -11.61 19.21
C VAL A 177 -25.85 -10.16 19.09
N GLU A 178 -25.55 -9.49 20.22
CA GLU A 178 -25.02 -8.13 20.24
C GLU A 178 -23.66 -8.03 19.54
N ALA A 179 -22.74 -8.98 19.78
CA ALA A 179 -21.45 -9.04 19.07
C ALA A 179 -21.62 -9.20 17.55
N GLY A 180 -22.57 -10.04 17.12
CA GLY A 180 -22.90 -10.18 15.70
C GLY A 180 -23.51 -8.92 15.09
N LEU A 181 -24.31 -8.17 15.86
CA LEU A 181 -24.85 -6.87 15.45
C LEU A 181 -23.76 -5.80 15.30
N VAL A 182 -22.82 -5.75 16.24
CA VAL A 182 -21.64 -4.87 16.15
C VAL A 182 -20.88 -5.15 14.85
N ASP A 183 -20.62 -6.43 14.52
CA ASP A 183 -19.91 -6.80 13.28
C ASP A 183 -20.67 -6.38 12.00
N VAL A 184 -22.01 -6.59 11.94
CA VAL A 184 -22.83 -6.17 10.79
C VAL A 184 -22.80 -4.66 10.60
N TYR A 185 -23.13 -3.91 11.65
CA TYR A 185 -23.22 -2.45 11.54
C TYR A 185 -21.88 -1.81 11.27
N ALA A 186 -20.80 -2.36 11.84
CA ALA A 186 -19.43 -1.94 11.58
C ALA A 186 -19.04 -2.08 10.11
N LYS A 187 -19.15 -3.30 9.57
CA LYS A 187 -18.81 -3.61 8.17
C LYS A 187 -19.69 -2.87 7.16
N CYS A 188 -20.95 -2.64 7.53
CA CYS A 188 -21.86 -1.85 6.70
C CYS A 188 -21.68 -0.32 6.81
N GLY A 189 -20.68 0.16 7.53
CA GLY A 189 -20.38 1.59 7.68
C GLY A 189 -21.36 2.37 8.57
N LEU A 190 -22.22 1.69 9.33
CA LEU A 190 -23.21 2.31 10.22
C LEU A 190 -22.63 2.49 11.63
N PHE A 191 -21.54 3.24 11.72
CA PHE A 191 -20.75 3.38 12.95
C PHE A 191 -21.52 3.98 14.13
N VAL A 192 -22.48 4.88 13.87
CA VAL A 192 -23.34 5.47 14.92
C VAL A 192 -24.22 4.40 15.56
N ASP A 193 -24.89 3.58 14.75
CA ASP A 193 -25.72 2.48 15.23
C ASP A 193 -24.88 1.40 15.93
N CYS A 194 -23.70 1.09 15.34
CA CYS A 194 -22.75 0.15 15.90
C CYS A 194 -22.28 0.60 17.30
N ARG A 195 -21.86 1.85 17.42
CA ARG A 195 -21.39 2.43 18.69
C ARG A 195 -22.49 2.44 19.76
N LYS A 196 -23.72 2.77 19.38
CA LYS A 196 -24.87 2.77 20.28
C LYS A 196 -25.11 1.39 20.87
N ILE A 197 -25.14 0.35 20.02
CA ILE A 197 -25.32 -1.04 20.50
C ILE A 197 -24.19 -1.41 21.44
N PHE A 198 -22.93 -1.13 21.07
CA PHE A 198 -21.78 -1.44 21.90
C PHE A 198 -21.84 -0.74 23.26
N ASP A 199 -22.24 0.53 23.31
CA ASP A 199 -22.33 1.27 24.58
C ASP A 199 -23.49 0.78 25.47
N GLU A 200 -24.59 0.34 24.87
CA GLU A 200 -25.78 -0.22 25.56
C GLU A 200 -25.56 -1.65 26.09
N MET A 201 -24.54 -2.38 25.61
CA MET A 201 -24.22 -3.74 26.11
C MET A 201 -23.91 -3.72 27.61
N SER A 202 -24.61 -4.58 28.35
CA SER A 202 -24.44 -4.72 29.79
C SER A 202 -23.11 -5.34 30.21
N THR A 203 -22.63 -6.28 29.40
CA THR A 203 -21.32 -6.94 29.56
C THR A 203 -20.61 -6.96 28.23
N LYS A 204 -19.33 -6.66 28.23
CA LYS A 204 -18.50 -6.62 27.02
C LYS A 204 -17.34 -7.59 27.19
N ASP A 205 -17.34 -8.65 26.43
CA ASP A 205 -16.21 -9.57 26.40
C ASP A 205 -15.10 -9.09 25.46
N LEU A 206 -13.97 -9.79 25.43
CA LEU A 206 -12.84 -9.47 24.57
C LEU A 206 -13.25 -9.45 23.08
N VAL A 207 -14.19 -10.32 22.68
CA VAL A 207 -14.62 -10.41 21.27
C VAL A 207 -15.34 -9.13 20.83
N CYS A 208 -16.21 -8.58 21.68
CA CYS A 208 -16.92 -7.33 21.41
C CYS A 208 -15.98 -6.14 21.32
N TRP A 209 -15.03 -6.04 22.23
CA TRP A 209 -13.99 -4.98 22.19
C TRP A 209 -13.14 -5.09 20.93
N THR A 210 -12.66 -6.30 20.61
CA THR A 210 -11.85 -6.54 19.43
C THR A 210 -12.61 -6.22 18.14
N ALA A 211 -13.90 -6.59 18.07
CA ALA A 211 -14.75 -6.27 16.92
C ALA A 211 -14.90 -4.75 16.71
N MET A 212 -15.13 -3.99 17.79
CA MET A 212 -15.22 -2.53 17.71
C MET A 212 -13.89 -1.87 17.31
N ILE A 213 -12.77 -2.32 17.89
CA ILE A 213 -11.43 -1.81 17.54
C ILE A 213 -11.15 -2.05 16.06
N THR A 214 -11.40 -3.27 15.58
CA THR A 214 -11.23 -3.64 14.18
C THR A 214 -12.16 -2.82 13.26
N ALA A 215 -13.40 -2.60 13.70
CA ALA A 215 -14.36 -1.79 12.96
C ALA A 215 -13.89 -0.35 12.75
N TYR A 216 -13.39 0.30 13.78
CA TYR A 216 -12.88 1.66 13.69
C TYR A 216 -11.59 1.72 12.86
N GLU A 217 -10.72 0.71 12.98
CA GLU A 217 -9.51 0.62 12.16
C GLU A 217 -9.87 0.52 10.66
N GLN A 218 -10.80 -0.38 10.30
CA GLN A 218 -11.26 -0.55 8.91
C GLN A 218 -12.06 0.64 8.36
N ALA A 219 -12.64 1.44 9.25
CA ALA A 219 -13.33 2.69 8.91
C ALA A 219 -12.40 3.89 8.74
N GLU A 220 -11.08 3.68 8.72
CA GLU A 220 -10.09 4.76 8.69
C GLU A 220 -10.24 5.77 9.85
N LYS A 221 -10.64 5.27 11.03
CA LYS A 221 -10.75 6.02 12.28
C LYS A 221 -9.80 5.47 13.34
N PRO A 222 -8.49 5.55 13.09
CA PRO A 222 -7.49 4.90 13.94
C PRO A 222 -7.40 5.50 15.36
N GLU A 223 -7.73 6.77 15.52
CA GLU A 223 -7.71 7.44 16.82
C GLU A 223 -8.74 6.83 17.78
N GLU A 224 -9.97 6.61 17.30
CA GLU A 224 -11.05 6.00 18.05
C GLU A 224 -10.72 4.53 18.39
N ALA A 225 -10.09 3.80 17.47
CA ALA A 225 -9.62 2.44 17.73
C ALA A 225 -8.61 2.38 18.89
N LEU A 226 -7.67 3.34 18.94
CA LEU A 226 -6.69 3.43 20.03
C LEU A 226 -7.32 3.83 21.36
N VAL A 227 -8.31 4.73 21.36
CA VAL A 227 -9.05 5.10 22.56
C VAL A 227 -9.77 3.88 23.14
N LEU A 228 -10.45 3.09 22.30
CA LEU A 228 -11.12 1.86 22.73
C LEU A 228 -10.14 0.83 23.25
N PHE A 229 -9.00 0.66 22.61
CA PHE A 229 -7.98 -0.27 23.07
C PHE A 229 -7.45 0.08 24.46
N LYS A 230 -7.16 1.37 24.70
CA LYS A 230 -6.76 1.85 26.02
C LYS A 230 -7.84 1.62 27.07
N LYS A 231 -9.11 1.90 26.71
CA LYS A 231 -10.26 1.69 27.59
C LYS A 231 -10.43 0.22 27.96
N MET A 232 -10.34 -0.69 26.98
CA MET A 232 -10.40 -2.13 27.21
C MET A 232 -9.35 -2.61 28.23
N GLN A 233 -8.13 -2.11 28.13
CA GLN A 233 -7.03 -2.53 29.01
C GLN A 233 -7.10 -1.88 30.40
N GLN A 234 -7.44 -0.60 30.49
CA GLN A 234 -7.36 0.17 31.73
C GLN A 234 -8.62 0.06 32.60
N GLU A 235 -9.80 0.09 31.97
CA GLU A 235 -11.08 0.09 32.69
C GLU A 235 -11.61 -1.34 32.92
N GLU A 236 -11.50 -2.21 31.89
CA GLU A 236 -12.02 -3.58 31.96
C GLU A 236 -10.96 -4.61 32.38
N GLY A 237 -9.66 -4.22 32.38
CA GLY A 237 -8.56 -5.12 32.75
C GLY A 237 -8.37 -6.30 31.78
N LEU A 238 -8.96 -6.23 30.58
CA LEU A 238 -8.91 -7.30 29.58
C LEU A 238 -7.55 -7.30 28.87
N LEU A 239 -7.00 -8.50 28.70
CA LEU A 239 -5.78 -8.67 27.91
C LEU A 239 -6.13 -8.80 26.44
N ALA A 240 -5.44 -8.01 25.61
CA ALA A 240 -5.61 -8.08 24.15
C ALA A 240 -5.10 -9.42 23.62
N ASP A 241 -5.86 -10.01 22.71
CA ASP A 241 -5.46 -11.16 21.91
C ASP A 241 -4.71 -10.74 20.64
N SER A 242 -4.30 -11.72 19.85
CA SER A 242 -3.57 -11.49 18.59
C SER A 242 -4.37 -10.63 17.61
N ILE A 243 -5.70 -10.82 17.53
CA ILE A 243 -6.56 -10.07 16.59
C ILE A 243 -6.64 -8.59 17.00
N ALA A 244 -6.83 -8.32 18.29
CA ALA A 244 -6.82 -6.96 18.80
C ALA A 244 -5.48 -6.25 18.56
N VAL A 245 -4.36 -6.97 18.79
CA VAL A 245 -3.01 -6.42 18.55
C VAL A 245 -2.78 -6.13 17.06
N VAL A 246 -3.21 -7.01 16.14
CA VAL A 246 -3.14 -6.79 14.69
C VAL A 246 -3.90 -5.53 14.29
N SER A 247 -5.15 -5.38 14.74
CA SER A 247 -5.98 -4.21 14.43
C SER A 247 -5.39 -2.91 14.99
N VAL A 248 -4.88 -2.95 16.23
CA VAL A 248 -4.24 -1.78 16.85
C VAL A 248 -2.91 -1.43 16.17
N ALA A 249 -2.10 -2.42 15.79
CA ALA A 249 -0.88 -2.17 15.04
C ALA A 249 -1.18 -1.51 13.68
N SER A 250 -2.24 -1.97 12.98
CA SER A 250 -2.68 -1.33 11.74
C SER A 250 -3.12 0.12 11.98
N ALA A 251 -3.93 0.38 13.01
CA ALA A 251 -4.38 1.73 13.38
C ALA A 251 -3.21 2.67 13.71
N VAL A 252 -2.23 2.20 14.48
CA VAL A 252 -1.00 2.98 14.78
C VAL A 252 -0.20 3.25 13.51
N GLY A 253 -0.12 2.28 12.60
CA GLY A 253 0.53 2.46 11.30
C GLY A 253 -0.17 3.50 10.42
N GLN A 254 -1.51 3.57 10.45
CA GLN A 254 -2.28 4.60 9.73
C GLN A 254 -1.98 6.01 10.26
N LEU A 255 -1.80 6.16 11.58
CA LEU A 255 -1.45 7.43 12.21
C LEU A 255 0.02 7.84 12.05
N GLY A 256 0.90 6.91 11.74
CA GLY A 256 2.34 7.14 11.75
C GLY A 256 2.91 7.45 13.16
N ASP A 257 2.21 7.04 14.22
CA ASP A 257 2.57 7.37 15.61
C ASP A 257 3.66 6.44 16.16
N VAL A 258 4.89 6.93 16.10
CA VAL A 258 6.10 6.22 16.56
C VAL A 258 6.03 5.86 18.06
N ARG A 259 5.41 6.67 18.91
CA ARG A 259 5.33 6.42 20.37
C ARG A 259 4.40 5.25 20.68
N ASN A 260 3.20 5.28 20.08
CA ASN A 260 2.26 4.19 20.23
C ASN A 260 2.79 2.91 19.55
N ALA A 261 3.54 3.00 18.44
CA ALA A 261 4.20 1.86 17.82
C ALA A 261 5.16 1.14 18.77
N HIS A 262 5.96 1.87 19.52
CA HIS A 262 6.84 1.27 20.55
C HIS A 262 6.04 0.60 21.68
N THR A 263 4.91 1.20 22.07
CA THR A 263 4.07 0.66 23.13
C THR A 263 3.41 -0.65 22.73
N VAL A 264 2.83 -0.69 21.51
CA VAL A 264 2.17 -1.89 20.96
C VAL A 264 3.18 -3.01 20.72
N HIS A 265 4.34 -2.69 20.14
CA HIS A 265 5.43 -3.65 19.96
C HIS A 265 5.89 -4.23 21.31
N GLY A 266 6.13 -3.37 22.31
CA GLY A 266 6.52 -3.82 23.65
C GLY A 266 5.45 -4.66 24.34
N TYR A 267 4.15 -4.40 24.09
CA TYR A 267 3.06 -5.24 24.57
C TYR A 267 3.08 -6.62 23.91
N ALA A 268 3.14 -6.68 22.57
CA ALA A 268 3.20 -7.93 21.82
C ALA A 268 4.40 -8.79 22.23
N PHE A 269 5.56 -8.18 22.45
CA PHE A 269 6.77 -8.86 22.93
C PHE A 269 6.59 -9.44 24.33
N ARG A 270 6.14 -8.64 25.31
CA ARG A 270 5.95 -9.11 26.70
C ARG A 270 4.89 -10.20 26.86
N LYS A 271 3.95 -10.29 25.92
CA LYS A 271 2.91 -11.32 25.89
C LYS A 271 3.24 -12.50 24.99
N SER A 272 4.44 -12.54 24.42
CA SER A 272 4.89 -13.54 23.42
C SER A 272 3.98 -13.65 22.19
N LEU A 273 3.13 -12.67 21.95
CA LEU A 273 2.24 -12.64 20.77
C LEU A 273 3.02 -12.39 19.47
N ILE A 274 4.18 -11.77 19.56
CA ILE A 274 5.04 -11.47 18.40
C ILE A 274 5.54 -12.73 17.69
N GLU A 275 5.54 -13.89 18.37
CA GLU A 275 5.90 -15.18 17.81
C GLU A 275 4.84 -15.71 16.82
N GLU A 276 3.60 -15.20 16.92
CA GLU A 276 2.57 -15.49 15.94
C GLU A 276 2.84 -14.72 14.64
N LEU A 277 2.90 -15.43 13.51
CA LEU A 277 3.26 -14.88 12.21
C LEU A 277 2.41 -13.66 11.81
N CYS A 278 1.09 -13.69 12.07
CA CYS A 278 0.19 -12.58 11.75
C CYS A 278 0.49 -11.32 12.59
N VAL A 279 0.86 -11.48 13.88
CA VAL A 279 1.23 -10.37 14.75
C VAL A 279 2.60 -9.83 14.34
N GLY A 280 3.59 -10.70 14.10
CA GLY A 280 4.91 -10.31 13.60
C GLY A 280 4.81 -9.48 12.32
N ASN A 281 4.05 -9.94 11.33
CA ASN A 281 3.79 -9.20 10.08
C ASN A 281 3.12 -7.84 10.32
N SER A 282 2.17 -7.76 11.25
CA SER A 282 1.47 -6.50 11.56
C SER A 282 2.37 -5.49 12.28
N ILE A 283 3.21 -5.94 13.23
CA ILE A 283 4.21 -5.10 13.91
C ILE A 283 5.27 -4.60 12.93
N LEU A 284 5.71 -5.45 12.00
CA LEU A 284 6.63 -5.08 10.93
C LEU A 284 5.99 -3.97 10.06
N ALA A 285 4.78 -4.19 9.56
CA ALA A 285 4.04 -3.24 8.74
C ALA A 285 3.76 -1.91 9.49
N MET A 286 3.47 -1.96 10.78
CA MET A 286 3.32 -0.78 11.63
C MET A 286 4.60 0.06 11.65
N HIS A 287 5.76 -0.56 11.91
CA HIS A 287 7.03 0.15 11.96
C HIS A 287 7.41 0.75 10.60
N THR A 288 7.17 0.04 9.50
CA THR A 288 7.44 0.56 8.15
C THR A 288 6.56 1.77 7.82
N LYS A 289 5.26 1.73 8.16
CA LYS A 289 4.33 2.87 7.99
C LYS A 289 4.69 4.07 8.88
N CYS A 290 5.24 3.83 10.07
CA CYS A 290 5.76 4.89 10.95
C CYS A 290 7.15 5.43 10.52
N GLY A 291 7.70 5.01 9.38
CA GLY A 291 9.01 5.44 8.90
C GLY A 291 10.22 4.83 9.62
N ASN A 292 9.99 3.86 10.50
CA ASN A 292 11.06 3.23 11.30
C ASN A 292 11.49 1.88 10.69
N THR A 293 12.13 1.95 9.53
CA THR A 293 12.56 0.78 8.76
C THR A 293 13.63 -0.06 9.47
N GLU A 294 14.48 0.57 10.30
CA GLU A 294 15.50 -0.16 11.09
C GLU A 294 14.85 -1.11 12.09
N LYS A 295 13.82 -0.64 12.82
CA LYS A 295 13.06 -1.51 13.73
C LYS A 295 12.24 -2.56 13.02
N ALA A 296 11.66 -2.21 11.87
CA ALA A 296 10.96 -3.17 11.03
C ALA A 296 11.93 -4.29 10.60
N ARG A 297 13.16 -3.95 10.17
CA ARG A 297 14.18 -4.94 9.82
C ARG A 297 14.56 -5.83 11.00
N LEU A 298 14.73 -5.26 12.19
CA LEU A 298 15.00 -6.06 13.40
C LEU A 298 13.87 -7.06 13.69
N VAL A 299 12.60 -6.63 13.59
CA VAL A 299 11.45 -7.54 13.75
C VAL A 299 11.51 -8.65 12.71
N PHE A 300 11.73 -8.29 11.44
CA PHE A 300 11.85 -9.24 10.35
C PHE A 300 12.96 -10.29 10.59
N ASP A 301 14.13 -9.84 11.04
CA ASP A 301 15.27 -10.73 11.31
C ASP A 301 15.03 -11.66 12.51
N MET A 302 14.24 -11.22 13.49
CA MET A 302 13.88 -12.01 14.66
C MET A 302 12.76 -13.03 14.42
N MET A 303 12.01 -12.93 13.31
CA MET A 303 10.94 -13.88 13.00
C MET A 303 11.51 -15.28 12.71
N MET A 304 11.00 -16.28 13.42
CA MET A 304 11.42 -17.68 13.26
C MET A 304 10.98 -18.25 11.91
N GLU A 305 9.78 -17.92 11.48
CA GLU A 305 9.22 -18.27 10.17
C GLU A 305 8.87 -17.00 9.42
N ARG A 306 9.14 -16.98 8.12
CA ARG A 306 8.84 -15.86 7.22
C ARG A 306 8.06 -16.37 6.03
N ASP A 307 6.87 -15.85 5.85
CA ASP A 307 6.06 -16.13 4.66
C ASP A 307 6.22 -15.01 3.61
N VAL A 308 5.57 -15.18 2.47
CA VAL A 308 5.58 -14.18 1.39
C VAL A 308 5.07 -12.82 1.87
N ILE A 309 4.16 -12.79 2.86
CA ILE A 309 3.62 -11.54 3.43
C ILE A 309 4.70 -10.82 4.22
N SER A 310 5.52 -11.55 5.01
CA SER A 310 6.65 -10.98 5.75
C SER A 310 7.65 -10.30 4.80
N TRP A 311 8.06 -11.01 3.75
CA TRP A 311 8.97 -10.48 2.74
C TRP A 311 8.40 -9.27 2.02
N ASN A 312 7.16 -9.37 1.51
CA ASN A 312 6.50 -8.26 0.81
C ASN A 312 6.27 -7.04 1.71
N SER A 313 5.97 -7.24 2.99
CA SER A 313 5.80 -6.13 3.95
C SER A 313 7.11 -5.37 4.15
N MET A 314 8.26 -6.07 4.25
CA MET A 314 9.55 -5.42 4.42
C MET A 314 10.02 -4.76 3.11
N LEU A 315 9.88 -5.42 1.95
CA LEU A 315 10.17 -4.87 0.63
C LEU A 315 9.37 -3.60 0.36
N SER A 316 8.05 -3.65 0.62
CA SER A 316 7.16 -2.49 0.50
C SER A 316 7.55 -1.38 1.46
N GLY A 317 7.92 -1.74 2.71
CA GLY A 317 8.39 -0.80 3.71
C GLY A 317 9.63 -0.03 3.25
N TYR A 318 10.63 -0.70 2.75
CA TYR A 318 11.82 -0.06 2.19
C TYR A 318 11.48 0.84 0.99
N THR A 319 10.66 0.34 0.06
CA THR A 319 10.28 1.10 -1.15
C THR A 319 9.51 2.38 -0.80
N GLN A 320 8.54 2.30 0.11
CA GLN A 320 7.72 3.45 0.53
C GLN A 320 8.53 4.50 1.32
N ASN A 321 9.56 4.08 2.04
CA ASN A 321 10.45 4.97 2.79
C ASN A 321 11.65 5.47 1.96
N GLY A 322 11.64 5.28 0.63
CA GLY A 322 12.68 5.77 -0.27
C GLY A 322 14.00 5.00 -0.21
N GLN A 323 14.02 3.83 0.43
CA GLN A 323 15.17 2.95 0.57
C GLN A 323 15.12 1.83 -0.47
N ALA A 324 14.98 2.22 -1.75
CA ALA A 324 14.77 1.25 -2.83
C ALA A 324 16.00 0.36 -3.08
N THR A 325 17.21 0.81 -2.71
CA THR A 325 18.44 0.01 -2.79
C THR A 325 18.38 -1.15 -1.79
N GLU A 326 17.93 -0.88 -0.56
CA GLU A 326 17.74 -1.88 0.48
C GLU A 326 16.66 -2.90 0.08
N ALA A 327 15.62 -2.42 -0.63
CA ALA A 327 14.60 -3.33 -1.18
C ALA A 327 15.20 -4.28 -2.23
N LEU A 328 16.11 -3.82 -3.09
CA LEU A 328 16.81 -4.70 -4.06
C LEU A 328 17.65 -5.76 -3.36
N LEU A 329 18.43 -5.37 -2.35
CA LEU A 329 19.25 -6.30 -1.59
C LEU A 329 18.38 -7.34 -0.87
N LEU A 330 17.29 -6.92 -0.26
CA LEU A 330 16.33 -7.81 0.41
C LEU A 330 15.65 -8.77 -0.58
N PHE A 331 15.38 -8.32 -1.81
CA PHE A 331 14.82 -9.18 -2.84
C PHE A 331 15.82 -10.29 -3.26
N ASP A 332 17.11 -9.98 -3.35
CA ASP A 332 18.13 -10.98 -3.60
C ASP A 332 18.19 -12.00 -2.44
N GLU A 333 18.11 -11.55 -1.17
CA GLU A 333 17.97 -12.45 0.00
C GLU A 333 16.71 -13.34 -0.11
N MET A 334 15.56 -12.79 -0.57
CA MET A 334 14.33 -13.57 -0.77
C MET A 334 14.51 -14.65 -1.84
N ARG A 335 15.20 -14.35 -2.94
CA ARG A 335 15.48 -15.32 -4.01
C ARG A 335 16.37 -16.45 -3.57
N ASP A 336 17.30 -16.20 -2.64
CA ASP A 336 18.19 -17.20 -2.06
C ASP A 336 17.50 -18.04 -0.98
N SER A 337 16.30 -17.64 -0.54
CA SER A 337 15.46 -18.38 0.41
C SER A 337 14.51 -19.36 -0.31
N ASP A 338 13.83 -20.21 0.47
CA ASP A 338 12.79 -21.13 -0.06
C ASP A 338 11.48 -20.41 -0.47
N CYS A 339 11.39 -19.08 -0.25
CA CYS A 339 10.19 -18.30 -0.48
C CYS A 339 10.14 -17.77 -1.92
N GLN A 340 9.17 -18.24 -2.69
CA GLN A 340 9.02 -17.82 -4.10
C GLN A 340 8.35 -16.45 -4.23
N PRO A 341 8.92 -15.53 -5.06
CA PRO A 341 8.28 -14.26 -5.37
C PRO A 341 6.92 -14.42 -6.05
N THR A 342 5.99 -13.54 -5.71
CA THR A 342 4.64 -13.50 -6.26
C THR A 342 4.42 -12.28 -7.15
N PRO A 343 3.29 -12.16 -7.89
CA PRO A 343 2.95 -10.92 -8.62
C PRO A 343 2.95 -9.67 -7.74
N VAL A 344 2.59 -9.79 -6.45
CA VAL A 344 2.68 -8.69 -5.47
C VAL A 344 4.14 -8.30 -5.23
N THR A 345 5.02 -9.28 -5.08
CA THR A 345 6.47 -9.04 -4.98
C THR A 345 6.99 -8.31 -6.22
N ALA A 346 6.59 -8.76 -7.41
CA ALA A 346 6.95 -8.14 -8.68
C ALA A 346 6.48 -6.67 -8.73
N LEU A 347 5.23 -6.38 -8.33
CA LEU A 347 4.68 -5.04 -8.29
C LEU A 347 5.51 -4.10 -7.37
N ILE A 348 5.90 -4.57 -6.18
CA ILE A 348 6.72 -3.81 -5.24
C ILE A 348 8.10 -3.51 -5.86
N MET A 349 8.74 -4.50 -6.46
CA MET A 349 10.07 -4.37 -7.03
C MET A 349 10.09 -3.50 -8.30
N VAL A 350 9.07 -3.60 -9.15
CA VAL A 350 8.89 -2.70 -10.29
C VAL A 350 8.74 -1.25 -9.80
N SER A 351 7.99 -1.03 -8.70
CA SER A 351 7.86 0.30 -8.08
C SER A 351 9.20 0.80 -7.50
N ALA A 352 10.00 -0.06 -6.90
CA ALA A 352 11.35 0.28 -6.42
C ALA A 352 12.28 0.69 -7.58
N CYS A 353 12.24 -0.04 -8.72
CA CYS A 353 12.97 0.30 -9.92
C CYS A 353 12.53 1.65 -10.52
N ALA A 354 11.22 1.93 -10.51
CA ALA A 354 10.65 3.20 -10.93
C ALA A 354 11.15 4.38 -10.06
N TYR A 355 11.25 4.16 -8.75
CA TYR A 355 11.79 5.15 -7.82
C TYR A 355 13.26 5.47 -8.11
N LEU A 356 14.09 4.45 -8.27
CA LEU A 356 15.52 4.60 -8.61
C LEU A 356 15.73 5.23 -9.99
N GLY A 357 14.85 4.93 -10.95
CA GLY A 357 14.87 5.48 -12.30
C GLY A 357 15.97 4.93 -13.18
N PHE A 358 16.50 3.74 -12.89
CA PHE A 358 17.54 3.08 -13.69
C PHE A 358 16.94 2.14 -14.73
N ARG A 359 17.26 2.41 -15.99
CA ARG A 359 16.70 1.66 -17.14
C ARG A 359 17.12 0.20 -17.14
N HIS A 360 18.39 -0.08 -16.82
CA HIS A 360 18.91 -1.44 -16.80
C HIS A 360 18.20 -2.30 -15.75
N LEU A 361 18.05 -1.78 -14.53
CA LEU A 361 17.34 -2.48 -13.46
C LEU A 361 15.89 -2.75 -13.83
N GLY A 362 15.20 -1.75 -14.40
CA GLY A 362 13.82 -1.91 -14.83
C GLY A 362 13.67 -3.00 -15.88
N ARG A 363 14.59 -3.10 -16.85
CA ARG A 363 14.61 -4.18 -17.84
C ARG A 363 14.86 -5.54 -17.22
N LYS A 364 15.89 -5.64 -16.36
CA LYS A 364 16.21 -6.89 -15.66
C LYS A 364 15.02 -7.43 -14.87
N PHE A 365 14.27 -6.56 -14.20
CA PHE A 365 13.05 -6.97 -13.48
C PHE A 365 11.90 -7.35 -14.42
N HIS A 366 11.72 -6.63 -15.51
CA HIS A 366 10.73 -7.03 -16.52
C HIS A 366 11.06 -8.42 -17.10
N ASP A 367 12.32 -8.66 -17.49
CA ASP A 367 12.77 -9.95 -17.99
C ASP A 367 12.56 -11.05 -16.94
N PHE A 368 12.85 -10.77 -15.66
CA PHE A 368 12.57 -11.70 -14.56
C PHE A 368 11.07 -12.07 -14.46
N ILE A 369 10.15 -11.11 -14.60
CA ILE A 369 8.69 -11.35 -14.57
C ILE A 369 8.28 -12.28 -15.72
N VAL A 370 8.81 -12.03 -16.92
CA VAL A 370 8.53 -12.84 -18.12
C VAL A 370 9.09 -14.26 -17.98
N ASP A 371 10.34 -14.39 -17.56
CA ASP A 371 11.03 -15.68 -17.37
C ASP A 371 10.36 -16.53 -16.28
N SER A 372 9.87 -15.88 -15.23
CA SER A 372 9.12 -16.55 -14.16
C SER A 372 7.69 -16.90 -14.55
N ARG A 373 7.25 -16.56 -15.76
CA ARG A 373 5.87 -16.80 -16.25
C ARG A 373 4.79 -16.27 -15.32
N MET A 374 5.07 -15.14 -14.66
CA MET A 374 4.08 -14.51 -13.79
C MET A 374 2.92 -13.95 -14.63
N GLU A 375 1.72 -14.10 -14.12
CA GLU A 375 0.54 -13.48 -14.74
C GLU A 375 0.62 -11.97 -14.62
N ILE A 376 0.57 -11.27 -15.75
CA ILE A 376 0.63 -9.82 -15.82
C ILE A 376 -0.79 -9.29 -15.91
N ASP A 377 -1.37 -8.96 -14.76
CA ASP A 377 -2.66 -8.29 -14.67
C ASP A 377 -2.56 -6.79 -15.02
N THR A 378 -3.68 -6.10 -15.05
CA THR A 378 -3.72 -4.66 -15.36
C THR A 378 -2.90 -3.81 -14.38
N ASN A 379 -2.81 -4.21 -13.10
CA ASN A 379 -2.05 -3.47 -12.09
C ASN A 379 -0.55 -3.59 -12.32
N LEU A 380 -0.05 -4.80 -12.57
CA LEU A 380 1.36 -5.04 -12.87
C LEU A 380 1.73 -4.41 -14.23
N SER A 381 0.81 -4.45 -15.20
CA SER A 381 0.94 -3.77 -16.50
C SER A 381 1.10 -2.25 -16.32
N ASN A 382 0.26 -1.62 -15.53
CA ASN A 382 0.35 -0.19 -15.20
C ASN A 382 1.66 0.14 -14.47
N ALA A 383 2.10 -0.70 -13.53
CA ALA A 383 3.36 -0.51 -12.83
C ALA A 383 4.58 -0.60 -13.77
N LEU A 384 4.58 -1.56 -14.72
CA LEU A 384 5.62 -1.67 -15.74
C LEU A 384 5.67 -0.44 -16.65
N MET A 385 4.50 0.09 -17.05
CA MET A 385 4.45 1.33 -17.83
C MET A 385 5.02 2.52 -17.03
N ASP A 386 4.62 2.67 -15.75
CA ASP A 386 5.12 3.72 -14.86
C ASP A 386 6.64 3.61 -14.67
N MET A 387 7.12 2.40 -14.47
CA MET A 387 8.55 2.13 -14.38
C MET A 387 9.29 2.57 -15.65
N TYR A 388 8.81 2.19 -16.84
CA TYR A 388 9.46 2.59 -18.09
C TYR A 388 9.45 4.12 -18.28
N ALA A 389 8.31 4.78 -17.99
CA ALA A 389 8.23 6.23 -18.04
C ALA A 389 9.23 6.89 -17.05
N LYS A 390 9.29 6.42 -15.82
CA LYS A 390 10.20 6.93 -14.77
C LYS A 390 11.66 6.56 -14.96
N CYS A 391 11.96 5.52 -15.73
CA CYS A 391 13.32 5.16 -16.17
C CYS A 391 13.75 5.88 -17.45
N GLY A 392 12.95 6.82 -17.96
CA GLY A 392 13.28 7.60 -19.15
C GLY A 392 13.12 6.86 -20.48
N ASP A 393 12.27 5.84 -20.53
CA ASP A 393 11.95 5.05 -21.73
C ASP A 393 10.45 5.20 -22.07
N LEU A 394 10.05 6.46 -22.35
CA LEU A 394 8.65 6.79 -22.62
C LEU A 394 8.10 6.01 -23.82
N GLU A 395 8.93 5.75 -24.83
CA GLU A 395 8.54 4.98 -26.02
C GLU A 395 8.09 3.56 -25.64
N LYS A 396 8.83 2.89 -24.76
CA LYS A 396 8.41 1.56 -24.26
C LYS A 396 7.12 1.63 -23.45
N ALA A 397 6.94 2.66 -22.63
CA ALA A 397 5.69 2.85 -21.90
C ALA A 397 4.49 3.01 -22.84
N VAL A 398 4.65 3.79 -23.91
CA VAL A 398 3.63 3.96 -24.99
C VAL A 398 3.35 2.64 -25.70
N ASN A 399 4.39 1.91 -26.10
CA ASN A 399 4.23 0.62 -26.78
C ASN A 399 3.50 -0.38 -25.90
N TRP A 400 3.79 -0.39 -24.59
CA TRP A 400 3.10 -1.24 -23.63
C TRP A 400 1.63 -0.87 -23.49
N PHE A 401 1.31 0.42 -23.37
CA PHE A 401 -0.08 0.92 -23.32
C PHE A 401 -0.86 0.51 -24.59
N ASN A 402 -0.26 0.63 -25.75
CA ASN A 402 -0.89 0.24 -27.00
C ASN A 402 -1.14 -1.27 -27.11
N GLY A 403 -0.35 -2.08 -26.39
CA GLY A 403 -0.54 -3.52 -26.28
C GLY A 403 -1.70 -3.93 -25.39
N ILE A 404 -2.18 -3.06 -24.48
CA ILE A 404 -3.34 -3.34 -23.64
C ILE A 404 -4.61 -3.19 -24.50
N PRO A 405 -5.50 -4.20 -24.53
CA PRO A 405 -6.78 -4.08 -25.25
C PRO A 405 -7.58 -2.86 -24.76
N PRO A 406 -8.23 -2.08 -25.63
CA PRO A 406 -8.99 -0.89 -25.24
C PRO A 406 -10.03 -1.15 -24.14
N THR A 407 -10.64 -2.33 -24.14
CA THR A 407 -11.64 -2.75 -23.13
C THR A 407 -11.06 -3.01 -21.74
N GLU A 408 -9.74 -3.19 -21.62
CA GLU A 408 -9.02 -3.46 -20.37
C GLU A 408 -8.30 -2.21 -19.83
N ARG A 409 -8.23 -1.13 -20.62
CA ARG A 409 -7.63 0.13 -20.21
C ARG A 409 -8.51 0.81 -19.17
N ASN A 410 -8.04 0.93 -17.95
CA ASN A 410 -8.73 1.65 -16.88
C ASN A 410 -8.14 3.07 -16.70
N ALA A 411 -8.74 3.87 -15.81
CA ALA A 411 -8.24 5.20 -15.50
C ALA A 411 -6.77 5.20 -15.05
N GLY A 412 -6.32 4.13 -14.36
CA GLY A 412 -4.91 3.96 -13.96
C GLY A 412 -3.96 3.91 -15.16
N SER A 413 -4.31 3.15 -16.21
CA SER A 413 -3.50 3.04 -17.43
C SER A 413 -3.31 4.40 -18.11
N TRP A 414 -4.37 5.19 -18.22
CA TRP A 414 -4.33 6.54 -18.77
C TRP A 414 -3.52 7.50 -17.90
N ASN A 415 -3.73 7.45 -16.58
CA ASN A 415 -3.03 8.32 -15.63
C ASN A 415 -1.51 8.14 -15.67
N VAL A 416 -1.05 6.89 -15.77
CA VAL A 416 0.39 6.58 -15.90
C VAL A 416 0.96 7.22 -17.16
N LEU A 417 0.28 7.10 -18.29
CA LEU A 417 0.77 7.64 -19.55
C LEU A 417 0.74 9.17 -19.57
N ILE A 418 -0.37 9.79 -19.12
CA ILE A 418 -0.49 11.26 -18.99
C ILE A 418 0.62 11.81 -18.07
N SER A 419 0.84 11.18 -16.91
CA SER A 419 1.91 11.57 -15.99
C SER A 419 3.28 11.40 -16.61
N GLY A 420 3.52 10.29 -17.33
CA GLY A 420 4.75 10.03 -18.05
C GLY A 420 5.08 11.13 -19.05
N TYR A 421 4.14 11.49 -19.90
CA TYR A 421 4.33 12.60 -20.86
C TYR A 421 4.59 13.93 -20.13
N GLY A 422 3.86 14.22 -19.05
CA GLY A 422 4.07 15.42 -18.23
C GLY A 422 5.48 15.50 -17.63
N MET A 423 5.99 14.40 -17.07
CA MET A 423 7.36 14.33 -16.53
C MET A 423 8.44 14.55 -17.59
N HIS A 424 8.19 14.12 -18.81
CA HIS A 424 9.13 14.30 -19.93
C HIS A 424 9.03 15.67 -20.62
N GLY A 425 8.11 16.56 -20.15
CA GLY A 425 7.91 17.90 -20.68
C GLY A 425 7.02 17.96 -21.93
N HIS A 426 6.29 16.90 -22.23
CA HIS A 426 5.37 16.76 -23.36
C HIS A 426 3.92 17.08 -22.93
N GLY A 427 3.68 18.31 -22.42
CA GLY A 427 2.38 18.67 -21.87
C GLY A 427 1.24 18.74 -22.88
N LYS A 428 1.51 19.04 -24.17
CA LYS A 428 0.49 19.05 -25.20
C LYS A 428 0.01 17.64 -25.52
N GLU A 429 0.93 16.71 -25.65
CA GLU A 429 0.62 15.30 -25.85
C GLU A 429 -0.12 14.70 -24.65
N ALA A 430 0.20 15.16 -23.43
CA ALA A 430 -0.56 14.78 -22.23
C ALA A 430 -2.02 15.26 -22.29
N LEU A 431 -2.28 16.47 -22.81
CA LEU A 431 -3.63 17.00 -23.03
C LEU A 431 -4.40 16.23 -24.12
N GLU A 432 -3.71 15.84 -25.19
CA GLU A 432 -4.31 15.00 -26.23
C GLU A 432 -4.72 13.63 -25.68
N LEU A 433 -3.89 13.03 -24.83
CA LEU A 433 -4.21 11.77 -24.15
C LEU A 433 -5.39 11.92 -23.18
N PHE A 434 -5.46 13.04 -22.47
CA PHE A 434 -6.59 13.34 -21.59
C PHE A 434 -7.91 13.45 -22.38
N SER A 435 -7.90 14.13 -23.51
CA SER A 435 -9.07 14.21 -24.41
C SER A 435 -9.45 12.83 -24.96
N ARG A 436 -8.47 12.05 -25.40
CA ARG A 436 -8.70 10.71 -25.92
C ARG A 436 -9.24 9.75 -24.84
N MET A 437 -8.79 9.85 -23.58
CA MET A 437 -9.35 9.11 -22.46
C MET A 437 -10.87 9.32 -22.33
N GLN A 438 -11.32 10.58 -22.46
CA GLN A 438 -12.73 10.93 -22.38
C GLN A 438 -13.52 10.44 -23.63
N GLU A 439 -12.92 10.51 -24.81
CA GLU A 439 -13.50 9.98 -26.05
C GLU A 439 -13.69 8.46 -26.02
N GLU A 440 -12.75 7.73 -25.39
CA GLU A 440 -12.85 6.26 -25.18
C GLU A 440 -13.82 5.92 -24.02
N GLY A 441 -14.48 6.90 -23.40
CA GLY A 441 -15.51 6.70 -22.36
C GLY A 441 -14.96 6.37 -20.98
N VAL A 442 -13.66 6.59 -20.73
CA VAL A 442 -13.05 6.38 -19.41
C VAL A 442 -13.17 7.66 -18.59
N GLU A 443 -13.87 7.60 -17.47
CA GLU A 443 -14.10 8.76 -16.59
C GLU A 443 -12.81 9.21 -15.88
N PRO A 444 -12.44 10.51 -16.00
CA PRO A 444 -11.32 11.07 -15.26
C PRO A 444 -11.58 11.09 -13.75
N ASN A 445 -10.60 10.72 -12.97
CA ASN A 445 -10.64 10.75 -11.52
C ASN A 445 -9.67 11.81 -10.94
N HIS A 446 -9.59 11.92 -9.61
CA HIS A 446 -8.71 12.88 -8.95
C HIS A 446 -7.22 12.68 -9.31
N PHE A 447 -6.76 11.45 -9.55
CA PHE A 447 -5.39 11.19 -10.03
C PHE A 447 -5.17 11.68 -11.47
N THR A 448 -6.19 11.56 -12.34
CA THR A 448 -6.14 12.08 -13.71
C THR A 448 -5.91 13.59 -13.69
N PHE A 449 -6.69 14.30 -12.86
CA PHE A 449 -6.53 15.75 -12.74
C PHE A 449 -5.21 16.17 -12.11
N THR A 450 -4.71 15.44 -11.12
CA THR A 450 -3.35 15.69 -10.59
C THR A 450 -2.29 15.54 -11.69
N SER A 451 -2.37 14.48 -12.50
CA SER A 451 -1.41 14.21 -13.58
C SER A 451 -1.43 15.27 -14.66
N ILE A 452 -2.63 15.69 -15.12
CA ILE A 452 -2.73 16.67 -16.20
C ILE A 452 -2.40 18.09 -15.72
N LEU A 453 -2.79 18.49 -14.51
CA LEU A 453 -2.42 19.79 -13.93
C LEU A 453 -0.91 19.89 -13.72
N SER A 454 -0.25 18.81 -13.26
CA SER A 454 1.20 18.74 -13.17
C SER A 454 1.87 18.84 -14.53
N ALA A 455 1.33 18.17 -15.56
CA ALA A 455 1.84 18.25 -16.94
C ALA A 455 1.73 19.69 -17.49
N CYS A 456 0.60 20.37 -17.25
CA CYS A 456 0.40 21.76 -17.62
C CYS A 456 1.38 22.69 -16.88
N SER A 457 1.59 22.47 -15.56
CA SER A 457 2.56 23.22 -14.78
C SER A 457 3.98 23.09 -15.36
N HIS A 458 4.40 21.85 -15.66
CA HIS A 458 5.74 21.61 -16.19
C HIS A 458 5.96 22.11 -17.62
N ALA A 459 4.91 22.22 -18.42
CA ALA A 459 4.99 22.68 -19.80
C ALA A 459 4.68 24.17 -20.00
N GLY A 460 4.28 24.89 -18.93
CA GLY A 460 3.88 26.29 -19.01
C GLY A 460 2.55 26.53 -19.72
N LEU A 461 1.66 25.55 -19.69
CA LEU A 461 0.33 25.59 -20.34
C LEU A 461 -0.72 26.12 -19.33
N ILE A 462 -0.64 27.43 -19.03
CA ILE A 462 -1.41 28.04 -17.94
C ILE A 462 -2.91 28.05 -18.25
N ASP A 463 -3.30 28.45 -19.44
CA ASP A 463 -4.70 28.57 -19.82
C ASP A 463 -5.39 27.21 -19.92
N GLU A 464 -4.68 26.20 -20.45
CA GLU A 464 -5.13 24.81 -20.48
C GLU A 464 -5.26 24.24 -19.06
N GLY A 465 -4.29 24.52 -18.19
CA GLY A 465 -4.37 24.09 -16.80
C GLY A 465 -5.55 24.72 -16.05
N ARG A 466 -5.85 26.00 -16.27
CA ARG A 466 -7.05 26.66 -15.72
C ARG A 466 -8.34 25.99 -16.24
N LYS A 467 -8.40 25.65 -17.52
CA LYS A 467 -9.54 24.91 -18.11
C LYS A 467 -9.71 23.53 -17.47
N CYS A 468 -8.62 22.76 -17.31
CA CYS A 468 -8.66 21.46 -16.64
C CYS A 468 -9.13 21.56 -15.18
N PHE A 469 -8.67 22.59 -14.44
CA PHE A 469 -9.12 22.82 -13.06
C PHE A 469 -10.60 23.21 -12.97
N ALA A 470 -11.11 24.01 -13.91
CA ALA A 470 -12.53 24.33 -14.02
C ALA A 470 -13.37 23.10 -14.40
N GLU A 471 -12.86 22.26 -15.28
CA GLU A 471 -13.51 21.02 -15.70
C GLU A 471 -13.62 20.02 -14.56
N MET A 472 -12.60 19.89 -13.74
CA MET A 472 -12.63 19.06 -12.53
C MET A 472 -13.80 19.44 -11.60
N LYS A 473 -14.03 20.76 -11.42
CA LYS A 473 -15.17 21.29 -10.65
C LYS A 473 -16.51 20.93 -11.32
N ARG A 474 -16.58 21.05 -12.65
CA ARG A 474 -17.79 20.72 -13.45
C ARG A 474 -18.17 19.24 -13.35
N LEU A 475 -17.20 18.35 -13.34
CA LEU A 475 -17.38 16.90 -13.21
C LEU A 475 -17.60 16.45 -11.76
N SER A 476 -17.67 17.39 -10.81
CA SER A 476 -17.86 17.11 -9.37
C SER A 476 -16.82 16.13 -8.80
N VAL A 477 -15.62 16.10 -9.36
CA VAL A 477 -14.51 15.34 -8.80
C VAL A 477 -14.02 16.04 -7.54
N THR A 478 -13.83 15.31 -6.47
CA THR A 478 -13.41 15.85 -5.16
C THR A 478 -12.11 16.63 -5.30
N LEU A 479 -12.13 17.89 -4.91
CA LEU A 479 -10.97 18.76 -4.85
C LEU A 479 -10.14 18.41 -3.61
N GLU A 480 -8.90 18.03 -3.84
CA GLU A 480 -7.91 17.77 -2.79
C GLU A 480 -6.80 18.83 -2.83
N ASP A 481 -6.03 18.94 -1.75
CA ASP A 481 -4.90 19.86 -1.64
C ASP A 481 -3.87 19.69 -2.75
N LYS A 482 -3.67 18.45 -3.23
CA LYS A 482 -2.75 18.13 -4.34
C LYS A 482 -3.10 18.88 -5.63
N HIS A 483 -4.40 19.06 -5.92
CA HIS A 483 -4.85 19.79 -7.09
C HIS A 483 -4.54 21.29 -6.95
N HIS A 484 -4.81 21.86 -5.77
CA HIS A 484 -4.45 23.25 -5.48
C HIS A 484 -2.94 23.46 -5.55
N ALA A 485 -2.14 22.52 -5.01
CA ALA A 485 -0.67 22.58 -5.10
C ALA A 485 -0.17 22.61 -6.55
N CYS A 486 -0.75 21.78 -7.45
CA CYS A 486 -0.40 21.81 -8.88
C CYS A 486 -0.75 23.16 -9.54
N VAL A 487 -1.90 23.74 -9.22
CA VAL A 487 -2.30 25.05 -9.78
C VAL A 487 -1.42 26.18 -9.20
N VAL A 488 -1.12 26.15 -7.92
CA VAL A 488 -0.19 27.11 -7.27
C VAL A 488 1.21 26.99 -7.88
N ASP A 489 1.72 25.78 -8.13
CA ASP A 489 3.02 25.57 -8.82
C ASP A 489 2.98 26.13 -10.24
N MET A 490 1.89 25.89 -10.99
CA MET A 490 1.70 26.40 -12.35
C MET A 490 1.70 27.93 -12.39
N LEU A 491 0.87 28.58 -11.57
CA LEU A 491 0.80 30.03 -11.48
C LEU A 491 2.12 30.62 -10.97
N GLY A 492 2.71 29.94 -9.99
CA GLY A 492 3.98 30.34 -9.40
C GLY A 492 5.13 30.33 -10.39
N ARG A 493 5.29 29.28 -11.19
CA ARG A 493 6.29 29.21 -12.28
C ARG A 493 6.11 30.30 -13.32
N ALA A 494 4.85 30.67 -13.61
CA ALA A 494 4.51 31.74 -14.53
C ALA A 494 4.73 33.16 -13.95
N GLY A 495 5.15 33.28 -12.68
CA GLY A 495 5.33 34.57 -12.02
C GLY A 495 4.05 35.23 -11.49
N LEU A 496 2.91 34.57 -11.62
CA LEU A 496 1.60 35.03 -11.14
C LEU A 496 1.44 34.80 -9.63
N LEU A 497 2.41 35.29 -8.83
CA LEU A 497 2.53 34.98 -7.41
C LEU A 497 1.36 35.47 -6.58
N GLN A 498 0.77 36.62 -6.93
CA GLN A 498 -0.38 37.16 -6.21
C GLN A 498 -1.62 36.31 -6.46
N GLU A 499 -1.89 35.90 -7.69
CA GLU A 499 -2.99 35.02 -8.04
C GLU A 499 -2.86 33.64 -7.33
N ALA A 500 -1.63 33.11 -7.29
CA ALA A 500 -1.33 31.86 -6.55
C ALA A 500 -1.63 32.00 -5.04
N PHE A 501 -1.27 33.15 -4.45
CA PHE A 501 -1.51 33.42 -3.03
C PHE A 501 -3.01 33.65 -2.74
N ASP A 502 -3.74 34.31 -3.63
CA ASP A 502 -5.17 34.53 -3.46
C ASP A 502 -5.95 33.19 -3.60
N LEU A 503 -5.55 32.32 -4.53
CA LEU A 503 -6.09 30.96 -4.63
C LEU A 503 -5.90 30.17 -3.30
N ILE A 504 -4.74 30.32 -2.65
CA ILE A 504 -4.50 29.65 -1.34
C ILE A 504 -5.47 30.14 -0.27
N LYS A 505 -5.78 31.45 -0.25
CA LYS A 505 -6.75 32.04 0.69
C LYS A 505 -8.18 31.59 0.46
N GLU A 506 -8.52 31.28 -0.79
CA GLU A 506 -9.87 30.83 -1.19
C GLU A 506 -10.10 29.32 -0.97
N MET A 507 -9.09 28.58 -0.52
CA MET A 507 -9.23 27.14 -0.25
C MET A 507 -10.25 26.89 0.87
N PRO A 508 -11.15 25.91 0.70
CA PRO A 508 -12.18 25.57 1.69
C PRO A 508 -11.62 24.90 2.95
N SER A 509 -10.44 24.29 2.85
CA SER A 509 -9.72 23.61 3.93
C SER A 509 -8.39 24.31 4.21
N PRO A 510 -7.81 24.17 5.42
CA PRO A 510 -6.47 24.68 5.70
C PRO A 510 -5.45 24.12 4.70
N PRO A 511 -4.64 24.98 4.04
CA PRO A 511 -3.69 24.53 3.04
C PRO A 511 -2.60 23.63 3.64
N SER A 512 -2.29 22.52 2.96
CA SER A 512 -1.21 21.60 3.35
C SER A 512 0.18 22.18 3.08
N ASP A 513 1.20 21.49 3.57
CA ASP A 513 2.62 21.79 3.31
C ASP A 513 2.96 21.80 1.82
N GLY A 514 2.36 20.91 1.02
CA GLY A 514 2.54 20.87 -0.44
C GLY A 514 2.13 22.16 -1.14
N VAL A 515 1.02 22.77 -0.72
CA VAL A 515 0.50 24.03 -1.28
C VAL A 515 1.43 25.20 -0.94
N TRP A 516 1.79 25.35 0.34
CA TRP A 516 2.72 26.39 0.77
C TRP A 516 4.12 26.18 0.22
N GLY A 517 4.56 24.91 0.06
CA GLY A 517 5.84 24.53 -0.55
C GLY A 517 5.95 24.97 -2.01
N ALA A 518 4.88 24.80 -2.79
CA ALA A 518 4.80 25.27 -4.17
C ALA A 518 4.94 26.81 -4.25
N LEU A 519 4.25 27.56 -3.38
CA LEU A 519 4.36 29.02 -3.32
C LEU A 519 5.77 29.46 -2.89
N LEU A 520 6.37 28.79 -1.89
CA LEU A 520 7.72 29.10 -1.42
C LEU A 520 8.77 28.90 -2.54
N LEU A 521 8.62 27.81 -3.31
CA LEU A 521 9.49 27.54 -4.46
C LEU A 521 9.33 28.61 -5.55
N ALA A 522 8.11 29.02 -5.84
CA ALA A 522 7.83 30.10 -6.78
C ALA A 522 8.44 31.44 -6.32
N CYS A 523 8.34 31.77 -5.03
CA CYS A 523 8.96 32.94 -4.45
C CYS A 523 10.50 32.92 -4.58
N LYS A 524 11.12 31.72 -4.46
CA LYS A 524 12.56 31.56 -4.72
C LYS A 524 12.91 31.86 -6.19
N ILE A 525 12.11 31.34 -7.13
CA ILE A 525 12.36 31.53 -8.58
C ILE A 525 12.29 33.02 -8.96
N HIS A 526 11.30 33.74 -8.46
CA HIS A 526 11.03 35.12 -8.82
C HIS A 526 11.57 36.16 -7.82
N GLY A 527 12.34 35.74 -6.81
CA GLY A 527 12.95 36.62 -5.83
C GLY A 527 11.97 37.37 -4.90
N ASN A 528 10.72 36.89 -4.76
CA ASN A 528 9.74 37.55 -3.91
C ASN A 528 9.91 37.14 -2.45
N MET A 529 10.61 38.00 -1.68
CA MET A 529 10.93 37.70 -0.30
C MET A 529 9.73 37.82 0.65
N GLU A 530 8.79 38.74 0.41
CA GLU A 530 7.69 39.00 1.35
C GLU A 530 6.66 37.82 1.36
N LEU A 531 6.25 37.39 0.17
CA LEU A 531 5.42 36.19 0.08
C LEU A 531 6.18 34.93 0.50
N GLY A 532 7.51 34.88 0.22
CA GLY A 532 8.38 33.79 0.68
C GLY A 532 8.43 33.65 2.19
N LYS A 533 8.51 34.76 2.95
CA LYS A 533 8.42 34.74 4.42
C LYS A 533 7.07 34.21 4.91
N THR A 534 5.99 34.66 4.29
CA THR A 534 4.63 34.20 4.64
C THR A 534 4.49 32.70 4.41
N ALA A 535 4.90 32.20 3.25
CA ALA A 535 4.86 30.77 2.94
C ALA A 535 5.73 29.94 3.90
N ALA A 536 6.97 30.39 4.16
CA ALA A 536 7.88 29.72 5.07
C ALA A 536 7.36 29.68 6.51
N SER A 537 6.73 30.77 6.99
CA SER A 537 6.15 30.79 8.34
C SER A 537 5.05 29.76 8.51
N ASN A 538 4.15 29.62 7.54
CA ASN A 538 3.10 28.60 7.56
C ASN A 538 3.69 27.18 7.48
N LEU A 539 4.68 26.96 6.61
CA LEU A 539 5.36 25.65 6.51
C LEU A 539 6.05 25.24 7.79
N LEU A 540 6.75 26.16 8.47
CA LEU A 540 7.45 25.87 9.72
C LEU A 540 6.50 25.65 10.90
N GLN A 541 5.25 26.10 10.81
CA GLN A 541 4.21 25.78 11.78
C GLN A 541 3.64 24.36 11.51
N LEU A 542 3.43 23.99 10.25
CA LEU A 542 2.91 22.68 9.86
C LEU A 542 3.97 21.59 10.09
N GLU A 543 5.20 21.83 9.59
CA GLU A 543 6.30 20.86 9.60
C GLU A 543 7.57 21.46 10.21
N PRO A 544 7.64 21.60 11.56
CA PRO A 544 8.74 22.30 12.24
C PRO A 544 10.13 21.67 12.03
N ASN A 545 10.19 20.41 11.63
CA ASN A 545 11.41 19.63 11.47
C ASN A 545 11.77 19.33 10.02
N HIS A 546 11.02 19.84 9.04
CA HIS A 546 11.28 19.58 7.63
C HIS A 546 12.45 20.43 7.11
N THR A 547 13.61 19.82 6.94
CA THR A 547 14.88 20.47 6.56
C THR A 547 14.79 21.27 5.26
N GLY A 548 14.03 20.80 4.27
CA GLY A 548 13.89 21.43 2.95
C GLY A 548 13.38 22.87 3.03
N TYR A 549 12.43 23.17 3.92
CA TYR A 549 11.84 24.50 4.05
C TYR A 549 12.83 25.51 4.64
N TYR A 550 13.64 25.09 5.61
CA TYR A 550 14.74 25.91 6.12
C TYR A 550 15.77 26.23 5.03
N VAL A 551 16.12 25.23 4.22
CA VAL A 551 17.07 25.41 3.11
C VAL A 551 16.51 26.36 2.06
N LEU A 552 15.24 26.21 1.64
CA LEU A 552 14.60 27.10 0.66
C LEU A 552 14.57 28.55 1.15
N MET A 553 14.16 28.76 2.41
CA MET A 553 14.12 30.11 2.98
C MET A 553 15.53 30.70 3.15
N SER A 554 16.52 29.90 3.57
CA SER A 554 17.91 30.31 3.62
C SER A 554 18.41 30.76 2.24
N ASN A 555 18.00 30.05 1.17
CA ASN A 555 18.38 30.43 -0.19
C ASN A 555 17.72 31.75 -0.64
N ILE A 556 16.46 32.00 -0.27
CA ILE A 556 15.78 33.29 -0.55
C ILE A 556 16.51 34.46 0.14
N TYR A 557 16.88 34.26 1.41
CA TYR A 557 17.67 35.29 2.12
C TYR A 557 19.04 35.50 1.52
N ALA A 558 19.75 34.43 1.13
CA ALA A 558 21.06 34.52 0.50
C ALA A 558 20.99 35.24 -0.85
N ALA A 559 20.00 34.93 -1.70
CA ALA A 559 19.78 35.63 -2.98
C ALA A 559 19.47 37.11 -2.80
N SER A 560 18.96 37.52 -1.62
CA SER A 560 18.68 38.91 -1.26
C SER A 560 19.83 39.56 -0.44
N ASN A 561 21.00 38.90 -0.38
CA ASN A 561 22.18 39.37 0.40
C ASN A 561 21.92 39.58 1.90
N LYS A 562 20.90 38.89 2.47
CA LYS A 562 20.54 38.95 3.89
C LYS A 562 21.28 37.90 4.71
N TRP A 563 22.60 37.98 4.76
CA TRP A 563 23.48 36.98 5.36
C TRP A 563 23.24 36.75 6.88
N LYS A 564 22.80 37.80 7.60
CA LYS A 564 22.47 37.72 9.03
C LYS A 564 21.28 36.74 9.26
N GLU A 565 20.25 36.84 8.45
CA GLU A 565 19.06 35.97 8.48
C GLU A 565 19.42 34.56 8.05
N VAL A 566 20.27 34.39 7.05
CA VAL A 566 20.83 33.10 6.64
C VAL A 566 21.52 32.42 7.82
N TRP A 567 22.41 33.14 8.51
CA TRP A 567 23.14 32.62 9.65
C TRP A 567 22.18 32.17 10.78
N LYS A 568 21.23 33.04 11.17
CA LYS A 568 20.24 32.76 12.20
C LYS A 568 19.45 31.49 11.89
N LEU A 569 18.94 31.37 10.65
CA LEU A 569 18.12 30.23 10.24
C LEU A 569 18.95 28.92 10.23
N ARG A 570 20.20 28.96 9.82
CA ARG A 570 21.11 27.81 9.84
C ARG A 570 21.50 27.39 11.27
N GLN A 571 21.61 28.35 12.20
CA GLN A 571 21.80 28.05 13.63
C GLN A 571 20.56 27.37 14.22
N ASP A 572 19.34 27.82 13.87
CA ASP A 572 18.10 27.19 14.30
C ASP A 572 18.03 25.73 13.82
N MET A 573 18.41 25.47 12.55
CA MET A 573 18.53 24.10 12.03
C MET A 573 19.50 23.25 12.84
N LYS A 574 20.68 23.80 13.15
CA LYS A 574 21.71 23.09 13.93
C LYS A 574 21.22 22.79 15.34
N ASN A 575 20.57 23.76 16.01
CA ASN A 575 20.01 23.58 17.35
C ASN A 575 18.92 22.50 17.39
N LYS A 576 18.17 22.33 16.31
CA LYS A 576 17.16 21.27 16.12
C LYS A 576 17.75 19.95 15.65
N GLY A 577 19.06 19.85 15.44
CA GLY A 577 19.71 18.63 14.91
C GLY A 577 19.39 18.32 13.44
N LEU A 578 18.83 19.30 12.70
CA LEU A 578 18.43 19.11 11.31
C LEU A 578 19.66 19.17 10.38
N LYS A 579 19.85 18.14 9.55
CA LYS A 579 20.94 18.06 8.59
C LYS A 579 20.41 18.17 7.16
N LYS A 580 21.02 19.05 6.35
CA LYS A 580 20.71 19.13 4.92
C LYS A 580 21.11 17.82 4.24
N PRO A 581 20.22 17.16 3.46
CA PRO A 581 20.61 16.01 2.65
C PRO A 581 21.72 16.39 1.67
N ALA A 582 22.71 15.50 1.53
CA ALA A 582 23.77 15.69 0.56
C ALA A 582 23.20 15.63 -0.86
N ALA A 583 23.67 16.55 -1.73
CA ALA A 583 23.38 16.49 -3.14
C ALA A 583 24.24 15.41 -3.79
N PHE A 584 23.62 14.44 -4.47
CA PHE A 584 24.31 13.42 -5.23
C PHE A 584 23.67 13.22 -6.59
N SER A 585 24.46 12.71 -7.52
CA SER A 585 24.02 12.32 -8.85
C SER A 585 24.51 10.92 -9.16
N MET A 586 23.71 10.15 -9.87
CA MET A 586 24.04 8.78 -10.26
C MET A 586 24.03 8.66 -11.78
N ILE A 587 24.89 7.82 -12.33
CA ILE A 587 24.97 7.51 -13.76
C ILE A 587 24.98 6.00 -13.95
N GLU A 588 24.24 5.51 -14.97
CA GLU A 588 24.35 4.12 -15.43
C GLU A 588 25.56 3.95 -16.34
N TYR A 589 26.41 2.98 -16.03
CA TYR A 589 27.57 2.59 -16.84
C TYR A 589 27.64 1.08 -16.95
N GLY A 590 27.23 0.55 -18.10
CA GLY A 590 27.00 -0.90 -18.26
C GLY A 590 25.93 -1.41 -17.29
N GLU A 591 26.30 -2.39 -16.48
CA GLU A 591 25.44 -2.95 -15.42
C GLU A 591 25.64 -2.26 -14.06
N HIS A 592 26.54 -1.28 -13.98
CA HIS A 592 26.90 -0.62 -12.74
C HIS A 592 26.23 0.76 -12.63
N ILE A 593 25.95 1.14 -11.40
CA ILE A 593 25.48 2.48 -11.04
C ILE A 593 26.58 3.16 -10.26
N LEU A 594 27.05 4.30 -10.76
CA LEU A 594 28.09 5.08 -10.13
C LEU A 594 27.52 6.36 -9.54
N GLY A 595 27.80 6.59 -8.24
CA GLY A 595 27.41 7.80 -7.52
C GLY A 595 28.50 8.88 -7.62
N PHE A 596 28.06 10.14 -7.68
CA PHE A 596 28.92 11.33 -7.64
C PHE A 596 28.39 12.31 -6.61
N HIS A 597 29.27 12.80 -5.76
CA HIS A 597 29.00 13.93 -4.87
C HIS A 597 30.21 14.87 -4.82
N THR A 598 29.96 16.09 -4.43
CA THR A 598 31.03 17.12 -4.36
C THR A 598 32.07 16.69 -3.32
N ALA A 599 33.33 16.76 -3.68
CA ALA A 599 34.50 16.39 -2.85
C ALA A 599 34.59 14.87 -2.48
N ASP A 600 34.01 14.00 -3.29
CA ASP A 600 34.10 12.55 -3.15
C ASP A 600 35.56 12.08 -3.22
N GLN A 601 36.05 11.51 -2.12
CA GLN A 601 37.45 11.01 -2.04
C GLN A 601 37.53 9.52 -2.37
N GLU A 602 36.43 8.80 -2.34
CA GLU A 602 36.35 7.35 -2.51
C GLU A 602 36.10 6.92 -3.95
N ASN A 603 35.68 7.83 -4.84
CA ASN A 603 35.38 7.52 -6.21
C ASN A 603 36.65 7.11 -7.00
N PRO A 604 36.73 5.88 -7.54
CA PRO A 604 37.92 5.37 -8.23
C PRO A 604 38.28 6.19 -9.49
N TYR A 605 37.33 6.86 -10.09
CA TYR A 605 37.52 7.66 -11.30
C TYR A 605 37.74 9.16 -11.01
N ARG A 606 37.85 9.54 -9.74
CA ARG A 606 37.94 10.96 -9.32
C ARG A 606 38.93 11.78 -10.14
N HIS A 607 40.18 11.33 -10.23
CA HIS A 607 41.26 12.11 -10.92
C HIS A 607 40.93 12.35 -12.40
N GLU A 608 40.48 11.30 -13.09
CA GLU A 608 40.12 11.38 -14.52
C GLU A 608 38.92 12.32 -14.75
N VAL A 609 37.89 12.20 -13.89
CA VAL A 609 36.66 12.99 -13.98
C VAL A 609 36.92 14.48 -13.72
N TYR A 610 37.70 14.78 -12.67
CA TYR A 610 38.07 16.19 -12.37
C TYR A 610 38.89 16.80 -13.48
N LYS A 611 39.91 16.09 -14.02
CA LYS A 611 40.67 16.53 -15.19
C LYS A 611 39.78 16.76 -16.42
N LYS A 612 38.82 15.86 -16.65
CA LYS A 612 37.87 16.04 -17.76
C LYS A 612 36.96 17.24 -17.54
N MET A 613 36.52 17.46 -16.30
CA MET A 613 35.67 18.63 -15.97
C MET A 613 36.41 19.95 -16.20
N GLU A 614 37.69 20.02 -15.91
CA GLU A 614 38.53 21.19 -16.22
C GLU A 614 38.60 21.46 -17.75
N SER A 615 38.81 20.39 -18.54
CA SER A 615 38.75 20.49 -20.02
C SER A 615 37.38 20.98 -20.50
N LEU A 616 36.31 20.39 -19.97
CA LEU A 616 34.92 20.74 -20.32
C LEU A 616 34.63 22.21 -19.97
N ALA A 617 35.11 22.71 -18.83
CA ALA A 617 34.92 24.10 -18.44
C ALA A 617 35.56 25.09 -19.45
N ILE A 618 36.74 24.75 -19.95
CA ILE A 618 37.44 25.55 -21.00
C ILE A 618 36.65 25.47 -22.31
N GLU A 619 36.29 24.27 -22.74
CA GLU A 619 35.55 24.04 -24.01
C GLU A 619 34.20 24.74 -24.02
N MET A 620 33.45 24.70 -22.89
CA MET A 620 32.18 25.40 -22.74
C MET A 620 32.35 26.93 -22.78
N LYS A 621 33.37 27.47 -22.11
CA LYS A 621 33.68 28.93 -22.17
C LYS A 621 34.02 29.39 -23.58
N MET A 622 34.81 28.61 -24.33
CA MET A 622 35.11 28.88 -25.73
C MET A 622 33.84 28.83 -26.61
N ALA A 623 32.86 28.03 -26.26
CA ALA A 623 31.57 27.96 -26.96
C ALA A 623 30.59 29.08 -26.50
N GLY A 624 30.97 29.95 -25.57
CA GLY A 624 30.16 31.08 -25.10
C GLY A 624 29.36 30.82 -23.81
N TYR A 625 29.66 29.74 -23.09
CA TYR A 625 29.02 29.48 -21.77
C TYR A 625 29.54 30.47 -20.73
N VAL A 626 28.60 31.07 -20.00
CA VAL A 626 28.88 31.94 -18.85
C VAL A 626 28.27 31.31 -17.60
N PRO A 627 29.07 31.05 -16.54
CA PRO A 627 28.55 30.51 -15.30
C PRO A 627 27.52 31.42 -14.64
N ASP A 628 26.39 30.84 -14.18
CA ASP A 628 25.41 31.57 -13.40
C ASP A 628 25.77 31.55 -11.91
N LEU A 629 26.56 32.59 -11.49
CA LEU A 629 27.05 32.73 -10.12
C LEU A 629 25.91 32.85 -9.07
N SER A 630 24.69 33.20 -9.48
CA SER A 630 23.53 33.27 -8.60
C SER A 630 23.15 31.90 -8.03
N CYS A 631 23.60 30.81 -8.67
CA CYS A 631 23.41 29.43 -8.21
C CYS A 631 24.36 29.06 -7.07
N ALA A 632 25.46 29.75 -6.86
CA ALA A 632 26.42 29.57 -5.76
C ALA A 632 26.06 30.49 -4.58
N LEU A 633 25.13 30.03 -3.73
CA LEU A 633 24.62 30.82 -2.59
C LEU A 633 25.57 30.77 -1.39
N HIS A 634 26.81 31.27 -1.61
CA HIS A 634 27.87 31.38 -0.63
C HIS A 634 28.44 32.84 -0.65
N ASP A 635 28.84 33.29 0.51
CA ASP A 635 29.45 34.62 0.68
C ASP A 635 30.97 34.49 0.50
N VAL A 636 31.38 34.33 -0.76
CA VAL A 636 32.78 34.15 -1.20
C VAL A 636 32.98 34.90 -2.51
N GLU A 637 34.25 35.08 -2.91
CA GLU A 637 34.64 35.73 -4.17
C GLU A 637 34.06 35.00 -5.39
N GLU A 638 33.90 35.72 -6.50
CA GLU A 638 33.31 35.21 -7.74
C GLU A 638 34.06 34.01 -8.32
N GLU A 639 35.39 34.03 -8.25
CA GLU A 639 36.26 32.94 -8.71
C GLU A 639 36.00 31.64 -7.91
N ASP A 640 35.81 31.74 -6.60
CA ASP A 640 35.46 30.61 -5.75
C ASP A 640 34.05 30.11 -6.04
N LYS A 641 33.07 30.99 -6.31
CA LYS A 641 31.72 30.61 -6.75
C LYS A 641 31.76 29.81 -8.05
N GLU A 642 32.52 30.32 -9.05
CA GLU A 642 32.67 29.60 -10.32
C GLU A 642 33.31 28.22 -10.12
N ARG A 643 34.36 28.14 -9.28
CA ARG A 643 35.01 26.90 -8.94
C ARG A 643 34.04 25.91 -8.29
N MET A 644 33.20 26.35 -7.35
CA MET A 644 32.20 25.54 -6.72
C MET A 644 31.18 24.99 -7.72
N LEU A 645 30.71 25.83 -8.66
CA LEU A 645 29.75 25.45 -9.70
C LEU A 645 30.30 24.40 -10.66
N ASN A 646 31.58 24.42 -10.96
CA ASN A 646 32.22 23.45 -11.87
C ASN A 646 32.21 22.03 -11.30
N TYR A 647 32.18 21.87 -10.00
CA TYR A 647 32.22 20.55 -9.34
C TYR A 647 30.87 20.10 -8.74
N HIS A 648 29.76 20.62 -9.26
CA HIS A 648 28.46 20.08 -8.93
C HIS A 648 28.36 18.59 -9.34
N SER A 649 27.73 17.77 -8.53
CA SER A 649 27.65 16.32 -8.73
C SER A 649 27.11 15.93 -10.10
N GLU A 650 26.17 16.73 -10.65
CA GLU A 650 25.62 16.54 -11.98
C GLU A 650 26.65 16.72 -13.09
N LYS A 651 27.47 17.77 -13.00
CA LYS A 651 28.54 18.04 -13.98
C LYS A 651 29.61 16.96 -13.91
N LEU A 652 29.96 16.48 -12.71
CA LEU A 652 30.89 15.35 -12.54
C LEU A 652 30.34 14.06 -13.16
N ALA A 653 29.07 13.76 -12.96
CA ALA A 653 28.43 12.60 -13.57
C ALA A 653 28.40 12.69 -15.10
N VAL A 654 28.07 13.86 -15.66
CA VAL A 654 28.10 14.08 -17.12
C VAL A 654 29.53 14.03 -17.67
N ALA A 655 30.53 14.57 -16.97
CA ALA A 655 31.96 14.51 -17.36
C ALA A 655 32.43 13.04 -17.42
N PHE A 656 32.05 12.21 -16.44
CA PHE A 656 32.29 10.77 -16.47
C PHE A 656 31.60 10.13 -17.70
N GLY A 657 30.34 10.49 -17.96
CA GLY A 657 29.60 9.96 -19.12
C GLY A 657 30.26 10.30 -20.46
N VAL A 658 30.78 11.54 -20.60
CA VAL A 658 31.56 11.96 -21.80
C VAL A 658 32.87 11.19 -21.92
N LEU A 659 33.49 10.84 -20.78
CA LEU A 659 34.78 10.15 -20.74
C LEU A 659 34.70 8.64 -21.02
N LYS A 660 33.66 7.97 -20.45
CA LYS A 660 33.63 6.50 -20.36
C LYS A 660 32.52 5.83 -21.18
N ILE A 661 31.46 6.56 -21.54
CA ILE A 661 30.36 6.02 -22.34
C ILE A 661 30.66 6.25 -23.82
N ASP A 662 30.53 5.20 -24.65
CA ASP A 662 30.83 5.26 -26.07
C ASP A 662 30.06 6.36 -26.81
N PRO A 663 30.68 7.00 -27.83
CA PRO A 663 29.98 7.94 -28.70
C PRO A 663 28.71 7.32 -29.31
N GLY A 664 27.61 8.07 -29.30
CA GLY A 664 26.30 7.59 -29.79
C GLY A 664 25.40 6.97 -28.73
N ILE A 665 25.93 6.55 -27.61
CA ILE A 665 25.12 6.10 -26.46
C ILE A 665 24.67 7.31 -25.62
N VAL A 666 23.41 7.33 -25.22
CA VAL A 666 22.81 8.40 -24.43
C VAL A 666 23.39 8.41 -23.00
N ILE A 667 23.87 9.57 -22.56
CA ILE A 667 24.29 9.78 -21.16
C ILE A 667 23.04 10.00 -20.31
N ARG A 668 22.85 9.16 -19.28
CA ARG A 668 21.69 9.22 -18.36
C ARG A 668 22.17 9.48 -16.96
N VAL A 669 21.69 10.58 -16.39
CA VAL A 669 22.03 11.00 -15.01
C VAL A 669 20.74 11.12 -14.19
N THR A 670 20.74 10.58 -13.00
CA THR A 670 19.65 10.76 -12.01
C THR A 670 20.17 11.60 -10.85
N LYS A 671 19.43 12.62 -10.47
CA LYS A 671 19.74 13.56 -9.40
C LYS A 671 18.68 13.50 -8.30
N ASN A 672 19.10 13.47 -7.05
CA ASN A 672 18.18 13.48 -5.90
C ASN A 672 17.55 14.87 -5.61
N LEU A 673 18.06 15.92 -6.19
CA LEU A 673 17.58 17.30 -6.05
C LEU A 673 17.27 17.88 -7.43
N ARG A 674 16.57 19.02 -7.45
CA ARG A 674 16.35 19.79 -8.70
C ARG A 674 17.68 20.27 -9.28
N VAL A 675 17.84 20.18 -10.58
CA VAL A 675 19.01 20.71 -11.32
C VAL A 675 19.02 22.24 -11.19
N CYS A 676 20.17 22.87 -10.97
CA CYS A 676 20.29 24.34 -10.94
C CYS A 676 20.40 24.92 -12.35
N ASN A 677 20.09 26.22 -12.49
CA ASN A 677 20.15 26.92 -13.80
C ASN A 677 21.51 26.80 -14.45
N ASP A 678 22.57 26.89 -13.65
CA ASP A 678 23.93 26.76 -14.12
C ASP A 678 24.25 25.39 -14.73
N CYS A 679 23.92 24.29 -14.02
CA CYS A 679 24.09 22.93 -14.56
C CYS A 679 23.21 22.70 -15.80
N HIS A 680 21.99 23.22 -15.80
CA HIS A 680 21.08 23.10 -16.95
C HIS A 680 21.67 23.79 -18.17
N SER A 681 22.19 24.99 -18.03
CA SER A 681 22.89 25.72 -19.09
C SER A 681 24.13 24.96 -19.57
N ALA A 682 24.98 24.50 -18.65
CA ALA A 682 26.19 23.72 -18.98
C ALA A 682 25.87 22.49 -19.84
N PHE A 683 24.80 21.75 -19.50
CA PHE A 683 24.41 20.55 -20.29
C PHE A 683 23.93 20.85 -21.71
N LYS A 684 23.34 22.02 -21.94
CA LYS A 684 23.03 22.49 -23.30
C LYS A 684 24.33 22.64 -24.09
N TYR A 685 25.34 23.31 -23.56
CA TYR A 685 26.64 23.46 -24.20
C TYR A 685 27.36 22.13 -24.40
N ILE A 686 27.43 21.27 -23.38
CA ILE A 686 28.06 19.94 -23.51
C ILE A 686 27.36 19.10 -24.59
N SER A 687 26.02 19.13 -24.64
CA SER A 687 25.26 18.38 -25.67
C SER A 687 25.53 18.88 -27.06
N HIS A 688 25.80 20.20 -27.23
CA HIS A 688 26.18 20.84 -28.50
C HIS A 688 27.63 20.51 -28.90
N ILE A 689 28.57 20.66 -27.97
CA ILE A 689 30.01 20.45 -28.25
C ILE A 689 30.27 18.97 -28.64
N TYR A 690 29.70 18.04 -27.88
CA TYR A 690 29.94 16.60 -28.09
C TYR A 690 28.93 15.92 -29.00
N GLN A 691 27.94 16.67 -29.54
CA GLN A 691 26.84 16.14 -30.35
C GLN A 691 26.19 14.88 -29.71
N ARG A 692 26.03 14.92 -28.37
CA ARG A 692 25.50 13.82 -27.59
C ARG A 692 24.18 14.17 -26.97
N LYS A 693 23.28 13.17 -26.93
CA LYS A 693 22.06 13.25 -26.14
C LYS A 693 22.37 13.00 -24.68
N ILE A 694 21.98 13.93 -23.82
CA ILE A 694 22.10 13.83 -22.37
C ILE A 694 20.69 13.86 -21.81
N ILE A 695 20.35 12.91 -20.95
CA ILE A 695 19.05 12.85 -20.25
C ILE A 695 19.36 12.98 -18.77
N VAL A 696 18.80 13.99 -18.14
CA VAL A 696 18.92 14.19 -16.70
C VAL A 696 17.53 14.07 -16.09
N ARG A 697 17.35 13.11 -15.17
CA ARG A 697 16.20 13.01 -14.32
C ARG A 697 16.53 13.72 -13.01
N ASP A 698 15.77 14.75 -12.68
CA ASP A 698 15.84 15.38 -11.36
C ASP A 698 14.66 14.90 -10.46
N ALA A 699 14.50 15.50 -9.29
CA ALA A 699 13.43 15.10 -8.35
C ALA A 699 12.01 15.22 -8.95
N ASN A 700 11.80 16.06 -9.98
CA ASN A 700 10.47 16.41 -10.46
C ASN A 700 10.20 15.98 -11.90
N ARG A 701 11.23 15.95 -12.78
CA ARG A 701 11.04 15.78 -14.22
C ARG A 701 12.30 15.31 -14.95
N PHE A 702 12.14 15.05 -16.25
CA PHE A 702 13.23 14.80 -17.16
C PHE A 702 13.61 16.04 -17.95
N HIS A 703 14.92 16.18 -18.18
CA HIS A 703 15.53 17.15 -19.07
C HIS A 703 16.26 16.41 -20.18
N HIS A 704 15.81 16.56 -21.42
CA HIS A 704 16.43 15.95 -22.60
C HIS A 704 17.23 17.02 -23.33
N PHE A 705 18.56 16.93 -23.23
CA PHE A 705 19.48 17.85 -23.91
C PHE A 705 19.96 17.23 -25.21
N GLN A 706 19.84 17.96 -26.30
CA GLN A 706 20.30 17.55 -27.62
C GLN A 706 20.58 18.78 -28.48
N GLY A 707 21.78 18.83 -29.13
CA GLY A 707 22.13 19.91 -30.06
C GLY A 707 22.08 21.31 -29.46
N GLY A 708 22.34 21.46 -28.15
CA GLY A 708 22.31 22.77 -27.48
C GLY A 708 20.94 23.19 -26.94
N THR A 709 19.90 22.37 -27.08
CA THR A 709 18.54 22.65 -26.61
C THR A 709 18.10 21.68 -25.54
N CYS A 710 17.10 22.07 -24.74
CA CYS A 710 16.47 21.17 -23.77
C CYS A 710 14.96 21.03 -24.06
N SER A 711 14.39 19.83 -23.83
CA SER A 711 12.95 19.55 -23.98
C SER A 711 12.07 20.48 -23.13
N CYS A 712 12.57 20.99 -22.01
CA CYS A 712 11.83 21.90 -21.13
C CYS A 712 11.69 23.33 -21.68
N LYS A 713 12.38 23.68 -22.78
CA LYS A 713 12.41 25.03 -23.38
C LYS A 713 12.75 26.13 -22.36
N ASP A 714 13.61 25.81 -21.40
CA ASP A 714 14.03 26.68 -20.30
C ASP A 714 12.90 27.12 -19.34
N TYR A 715 11.75 26.42 -19.39
CA TYR A 715 10.62 26.57 -18.47
C TYR A 715 10.59 25.42 -17.46
N TRP A 716 11.15 25.65 -16.24
CA TRP A 716 11.28 24.56 -15.25
C TRP A 716 11.53 25.04 -13.82
#